data_f00c945e715c3f248e38668881471360
#
_entry.id   f00c945e715c3f248e38668881471360
#
_cell.length_a   1.000
_cell.length_b   1.000
_cell.length_c   1.000
_cell.angle_alpha   90.00
_cell.angle_beta   90.00
_cell.angle_gamma   90.00
#
_symmetry.space_group_name_H-M   'P 1'
#
loop_
_entity.id
_entity.type
_entity.pdbx_description
1 polymer ?
#
loop_
_entity_poly.entity_id
_entity_poly.type
_entity_poly.pdbx_seq_one_letter_code
_entity_poly.pdbx_strand_id
1 'polypeptide(L)'
;MRTNDKNKVHSKYYLFIIAVLIVKVILMGLFSSDYQNKLFIPFVKDFVLTGGNVYQRFYEKGIINAFPYPSMMLLVESVGMFIIKVLGIKNVFLINFCFKLPSFLLDLIGLTILVRFFPEKRRYIGVFYYGSPIVLYSVYMHGQLDLIPMVFLIIALAFLISKKSVKYRYIFGGIFTVIALLCKLHILAVIPIIFFYLQKRDSIRKACEYVIGVILAMGIVILPIWSEGFRQMVLFNKEQMVLTKVAFNFDTVQLYIPIIAVLFIYLLTFKINYMNRELFFNLCGIVFAVFLAFCPPMPGWYVWIVPFIALFFAAINKEKYKNIAIYAVLNVIYLIYFIFLHNREAVDLYLCKKSLEWIKYNNSVISNGTFTILSGILIYLIISMYQFGVASNSFYKRKNIPFTIGIAGDSGAGKSTFIDIVEKGLGYSNLLYIEGDGDHRWERGNRFWEEYTALNPKANYLYRQAKDLSDLRSGSAVRRVDYDHSTGKFTSPKRISSKDYVILCGLHALYLPQTRKLLDLKIYMDADETLRRYWKIQRDTTKRGHSKEAVLKSIEERMPDAQKFIYPQKNYADLIVKYYDKNLTDCMVENYDVKISVRLMLSAAVDIEPLVNELRGYGITVEYDYSEDLKNQYVTLDADNMEEISLPIEEIAERVIPQLEEITCENLNSDVNAKDGKIILFLLLLISNKMQGVP
;
A
#
# COMPACT_ATOMS: atom_id res chain seq x y z
N MET A 1 -17.45 -14.24 -27.13
CA MET A 1 -16.00 -14.29 -27.44
C MET A 1 -15.09 -14.04 -26.23
N ARG A 2 -15.38 -13.10 -25.33
CA ARG A 2 -14.52 -12.77 -24.15
C ARG A 2 -14.36 -13.89 -23.09
N THR A 3 -15.33 -14.75 -22.89
CA THR A 3 -15.29 -15.87 -21.92
C THR A 3 -14.34 -16.99 -22.35
N ASN A 4 -14.27 -17.32 -23.64
CA ASN A 4 -13.37 -18.34 -24.17
C ASN A 4 -11.89 -17.92 -24.10
N ASP A 5 -11.58 -16.64 -24.25
CA ASP A 5 -10.22 -16.12 -24.15
C ASP A 5 -9.72 -16.10 -22.68
N LYS A 6 -10.61 -15.76 -21.72
CA LYS A 6 -10.25 -15.83 -20.29
C LYS A 6 -9.92 -17.27 -19.88
N ASN A 7 -10.69 -18.26 -20.30
CA ASN A 7 -10.45 -19.67 -19.99
C ASN A 7 -9.15 -20.20 -20.63
N LYS A 8 -8.83 -19.84 -21.89
CA LYS A 8 -7.55 -20.18 -22.53
C LYS A 8 -6.34 -19.55 -21.82
N VAL A 9 -6.51 -18.35 -21.35
CA VAL A 9 -5.49 -17.60 -20.60
C VAL A 9 -5.24 -18.21 -19.22
N HIS A 10 -6.28 -18.70 -18.54
CA HIS A 10 -6.17 -19.41 -17.27
C HIS A 10 -5.43 -20.75 -17.43
N SER A 11 -5.79 -21.52 -18.44
CA SER A 11 -5.17 -22.80 -18.75
C SER A 11 -3.66 -22.68 -18.98
N LYS A 12 -3.18 -21.69 -19.73
CA LYS A 12 -1.75 -21.47 -19.98
C LYS A 12 -0.95 -21.13 -18.72
N TYR A 13 -1.54 -20.39 -17.79
CA TYR A 13 -0.89 -20.08 -16.52
C TYR A 13 -0.67 -21.34 -15.68
N TYR A 14 -1.71 -22.14 -15.50
CA TYR A 14 -1.59 -23.38 -14.71
C TYR A 14 -0.65 -24.39 -15.36
N LEU A 15 -0.66 -24.50 -16.69
CA LEU A 15 0.30 -25.35 -17.41
C LEU A 15 1.75 -24.92 -17.14
N PHE A 16 2.01 -23.59 -17.15
CA PHE A 16 3.33 -23.06 -16.82
C PHE A 16 3.74 -23.40 -15.37
N ILE A 17 2.84 -23.19 -14.39
CA ILE A 17 3.14 -23.50 -12.98
C ILE A 17 3.41 -24.99 -12.79
N ILE A 18 2.64 -25.87 -13.43
CA ILE A 18 2.86 -27.32 -13.37
C ILE A 18 4.21 -27.70 -14.02
N ALA A 19 4.53 -27.13 -15.16
CA ALA A 19 5.82 -27.36 -15.82
C ALA A 19 7.01 -26.96 -14.92
N VAL A 20 6.95 -25.77 -14.32
CA VAL A 20 7.99 -25.29 -13.37
C VAL A 20 8.04 -26.19 -12.12
N LEU A 21 6.90 -26.65 -11.60
CA LEU A 21 6.84 -27.57 -10.47
C LEU A 21 7.57 -28.90 -10.80
N ILE A 22 7.30 -29.48 -11.95
CA ILE A 22 7.97 -30.71 -12.41
C ILE A 22 9.49 -30.47 -12.52
N VAL A 23 9.90 -29.36 -13.10
CA VAL A 23 11.33 -28.99 -13.18
C VAL A 23 11.96 -28.90 -11.80
N LYS A 24 11.31 -28.22 -10.85
CA LYS A 24 11.79 -28.12 -9.46
C LYS A 24 11.95 -29.46 -8.79
N VAL A 25 10.95 -30.34 -8.92
CA VAL A 25 10.99 -31.72 -8.35
C VAL A 25 12.16 -32.53 -8.91
N ILE A 26 12.43 -32.40 -10.21
CA ILE A 26 13.58 -33.07 -10.85
C ILE A 26 14.90 -32.48 -10.35
N LEU A 27 15.03 -31.16 -10.35
CA LEU A 27 16.28 -30.48 -9.97
C LEU A 27 16.65 -30.73 -8.51
N MET A 28 15.67 -30.72 -7.58
CA MET A 28 15.94 -30.92 -6.15
C MET A 28 16.46 -32.32 -5.81
N GLY A 29 16.13 -33.32 -6.60
CA GLY A 29 16.67 -34.68 -6.42
C GLY A 29 18.00 -34.89 -7.12
N LEU A 30 18.17 -34.34 -8.32
CA LEU A 30 19.38 -34.57 -9.15
C LEU A 30 20.61 -33.80 -8.66
N PHE A 31 20.43 -32.56 -8.19
CA PHE A 31 21.54 -31.65 -7.88
C PHE A 31 21.75 -31.46 -6.39
N SER A 32 22.99 -31.19 -5.99
CA SER A 32 23.39 -30.75 -4.64
C SER A 32 24.70 -29.95 -4.72
N SER A 33 25.16 -29.43 -3.59
CA SER A 33 26.44 -28.71 -3.47
C SER A 33 27.25 -29.21 -2.28
N ASP A 34 28.51 -28.80 -2.20
CA ASP A 34 29.36 -29.05 -1.03
C ASP A 34 28.76 -28.45 0.25
N TYR A 35 28.14 -27.28 0.18
CA TYR A 35 27.39 -26.70 1.34
C TYR A 35 26.32 -27.66 1.86
N GLN A 36 25.51 -28.20 0.97
CA GLN A 36 24.49 -29.15 1.33
C GLN A 36 25.10 -30.45 1.88
N ASN A 37 26.05 -31.04 1.15
CA ASN A 37 26.54 -32.38 1.41
C ASN A 37 27.49 -32.46 2.59
N LYS A 38 28.46 -31.50 2.68
CA LYS A 38 29.56 -31.53 3.67
C LYS A 38 29.24 -30.72 4.93
N LEU A 39 28.32 -29.73 4.86
CA LEU A 39 28.07 -28.80 5.95
C LEU A 39 26.64 -28.97 6.51
N PHE A 40 25.60 -28.73 5.71
CA PHE A 40 24.23 -28.65 6.24
C PHE A 40 23.67 -30.00 6.65
N ILE A 41 23.74 -31.01 5.78
CA ILE A 41 23.22 -32.35 6.06
C ILE A 41 23.89 -32.96 7.31
N PRO A 42 25.24 -32.98 7.48
CA PRO A 42 25.85 -33.50 8.70
C PRO A 42 25.41 -32.81 9.97
N PHE A 43 25.29 -31.47 9.94
CA PHE A 43 24.87 -30.69 11.10
C PHE A 43 23.41 -30.98 11.51
N VAL A 44 22.47 -30.91 10.56
CA VAL A 44 21.06 -31.17 10.80
C VAL A 44 20.82 -32.64 11.18
N LYS A 45 21.56 -33.57 10.58
CA LYS A 45 21.50 -34.99 10.92
C LYS A 45 21.95 -35.25 12.36
N ASP A 46 23.04 -34.63 12.83
CA ASP A 46 23.48 -34.75 14.23
C ASP A 46 22.40 -34.26 15.19
N PHE A 47 21.77 -33.12 14.90
CA PHE A 47 20.67 -32.62 15.72
C PHE A 47 19.48 -33.59 15.76
N VAL A 48 19.04 -34.15 14.62
CA VAL A 48 17.91 -35.08 14.55
C VAL A 48 18.20 -36.41 15.23
N LEU A 49 19.47 -36.85 15.27
CA LEU A 49 19.86 -38.10 15.88
C LEU A 49 20.06 -38.00 17.39
N THR A 50 20.70 -36.93 17.87
CA THR A 50 21.18 -36.80 19.25
C THR A 50 20.43 -35.77 20.06
N GLY A 51 19.71 -34.84 19.41
CA GLY A 51 19.04 -33.73 20.11
C GLY A 51 20.04 -32.77 20.78
N GLY A 52 19.54 -31.95 21.69
CA GLY A 52 20.35 -31.01 22.48
C GLY A 52 20.99 -29.87 21.66
N ASN A 53 22.02 -29.23 22.25
CA ASN A 53 22.66 -28.06 21.61
C ASN A 53 23.73 -28.50 20.60
N VAL A 54 23.35 -28.65 19.34
CA VAL A 54 24.24 -29.03 18.23
C VAL A 54 25.29 -27.96 17.93
N TYR A 55 24.98 -26.67 18.15
CA TYR A 55 25.95 -25.58 17.90
C TYR A 55 27.14 -25.72 18.83
N GLN A 56 26.91 -26.01 20.11
CA GLN A 56 27.99 -26.20 21.07
C GLN A 56 28.85 -27.43 20.72
N ARG A 57 28.22 -28.54 20.34
CA ARG A 57 28.94 -29.77 19.93
C ARG A 57 29.85 -29.58 18.70
N PHE A 58 29.38 -28.85 17.70
CA PHE A 58 30.17 -28.58 16.49
C PHE A 58 31.27 -27.55 16.77
N TYR A 59 31.03 -26.58 17.64
CA TYR A 59 32.04 -25.63 18.09
C TYR A 59 33.20 -26.35 18.80
N GLU A 60 32.89 -27.24 19.75
CA GLU A 60 33.87 -28.06 20.45
C GLU A 60 34.69 -28.96 19.50
N LYS A 61 34.11 -29.41 18.40
CA LYS A 61 34.81 -30.14 17.33
C LYS A 61 35.64 -29.23 16.41
N GLY A 62 35.65 -27.92 16.60
CA GLY A 62 36.35 -26.96 15.74
C GLY A 62 35.68 -26.71 14.36
N ILE A 63 34.44 -27.18 14.13
CA ILE A 63 33.73 -27.07 12.85
C ILE A 63 32.78 -25.85 12.87
N ILE A 64 33.36 -24.64 12.90
CA ILE A 64 32.64 -23.39 13.14
C ILE A 64 31.75 -22.99 11.95
N ASN A 65 32.07 -23.37 10.73
CA ASN A 65 31.36 -22.93 9.52
C ASN A 65 30.27 -23.91 9.07
N ALA A 66 29.93 -24.94 9.86
CA ALA A 66 29.01 -26.00 9.44
C ALA A 66 27.59 -25.50 9.16
N PHE A 67 27.08 -24.57 9.99
CA PHE A 67 25.71 -24.10 9.85
C PHE A 67 25.57 -22.67 10.40
N PRO A 68 25.85 -21.63 9.58
CA PRO A 68 25.85 -20.24 10.04
C PRO A 68 24.42 -19.63 10.09
N TYR A 69 23.44 -20.43 10.44
CA TYR A 69 22.05 -20.05 10.50
C TYR A 69 21.50 -20.17 11.94
N PRO A 70 20.61 -19.26 12.36
CA PRO A 70 19.92 -19.38 13.65
C PRO A 70 18.98 -20.59 13.73
N SER A 71 18.42 -20.81 14.90
CA SER A 71 17.71 -22.03 15.28
C SER A 71 16.46 -22.38 14.49
N MET A 72 15.70 -21.39 14.03
CA MET A 72 14.49 -21.67 13.24
C MET A 72 14.83 -22.31 11.91
N MET A 73 15.93 -21.96 11.30
CA MET A 73 16.41 -22.64 10.10
C MET A 73 16.70 -24.11 10.36
N LEU A 74 17.37 -24.41 11.51
CA LEU A 74 17.64 -25.78 11.92
C LEU A 74 16.35 -26.59 12.11
N LEU A 75 15.34 -26.01 12.78
CA LEU A 75 14.06 -26.67 13.00
C LEU A 75 13.30 -26.96 11.69
N VAL A 76 13.31 -26.01 10.76
CA VAL A 76 12.66 -26.19 9.45
C VAL A 76 13.35 -27.31 8.65
N GLU A 77 14.69 -27.30 8.56
CA GLU A 77 15.44 -28.32 7.82
C GLU A 77 15.41 -29.69 8.51
N SER A 78 15.20 -29.74 9.82
CA SER A 78 15.04 -30.99 10.57
C SER A 78 13.86 -31.84 10.10
N VAL A 79 12.82 -31.24 9.52
CA VAL A 79 11.66 -31.95 8.97
C VAL A 79 12.09 -32.88 7.85
N GLY A 80 12.88 -32.41 6.88
CA GLY A 80 13.41 -33.24 5.78
C GLY A 80 14.33 -34.36 6.27
N MET A 81 15.22 -34.02 7.22
CA MET A 81 16.15 -35.01 7.81
C MET A 81 15.43 -36.04 8.69
N PHE A 82 14.34 -35.67 9.37
CA PHE A 82 13.52 -36.60 10.13
C PHE A 82 12.85 -37.64 9.23
N ILE A 83 12.34 -37.22 8.06
CA ILE A 83 11.76 -38.14 7.05
C ILE A 83 12.83 -39.14 6.59
N ILE A 84 14.06 -38.67 6.31
CA ILE A 84 15.18 -39.53 5.91
C ILE A 84 15.49 -40.58 7.00
N LYS A 85 15.50 -40.14 8.26
CA LYS A 85 15.74 -41.03 9.42
C LYS A 85 14.64 -42.11 9.55
N VAL A 86 13.38 -41.70 9.56
CA VAL A 86 12.22 -42.60 9.79
C VAL A 86 12.11 -43.65 8.68
N LEU A 87 12.28 -43.23 7.43
CA LEU A 87 12.16 -44.11 6.24
C LEU A 87 13.46 -44.86 5.92
N GLY A 88 14.56 -44.63 6.65
CA GLY A 88 15.85 -45.27 6.40
C GLY A 88 16.41 -45.00 5.01
N ILE A 89 16.18 -43.80 4.44
CA ILE A 89 16.56 -43.47 3.06
C ILE A 89 18.06 -43.42 2.89
N LYS A 90 18.57 -44.21 1.94
CA LYS A 90 20.02 -44.29 1.56
C LYS A 90 20.28 -43.80 0.13
N ASN A 91 19.27 -43.68 -0.71
CA ASN A 91 19.38 -43.21 -2.08
C ASN A 91 19.68 -41.73 -2.13
N VAL A 92 20.73 -41.29 -2.83
CA VAL A 92 21.21 -39.92 -2.90
C VAL A 92 20.15 -38.97 -3.48
N PHE A 93 19.45 -39.42 -4.54
CA PHE A 93 18.35 -38.61 -5.11
C PHE A 93 17.28 -38.32 -4.09
N LEU A 94 16.86 -39.33 -3.32
CA LEU A 94 15.83 -39.16 -2.28
C LEU A 94 16.34 -38.37 -1.08
N ILE A 95 17.62 -38.47 -0.72
CA ILE A 95 18.24 -37.65 0.33
C ILE A 95 18.19 -36.17 -0.09
N ASN A 96 18.66 -35.86 -1.30
CA ASN A 96 18.62 -34.48 -1.84
C ASN A 96 17.19 -33.95 -1.91
N PHE A 97 16.25 -34.79 -2.36
CA PHE A 97 14.84 -34.46 -2.44
C PHE A 97 14.26 -34.12 -1.08
N CYS A 98 14.42 -35.01 -0.08
CA CYS A 98 13.86 -34.84 1.25
C CYS A 98 14.50 -33.65 1.98
N PHE A 99 15.78 -33.40 1.81
CA PHE A 99 16.47 -32.25 2.39
C PHE A 99 15.88 -30.92 1.88
N LYS A 100 15.57 -30.81 0.59
CA LYS A 100 14.99 -29.58 -0.01
C LYS A 100 13.47 -29.49 0.10
N LEU A 101 12.80 -30.53 0.64
CA LEU A 101 11.35 -30.56 0.74
C LEU A 101 10.75 -29.41 1.55
N PRO A 102 11.32 -28.97 2.70
CA PRO A 102 10.83 -27.80 3.43
C PRO A 102 10.84 -26.52 2.59
N SER A 103 11.94 -26.26 1.89
CA SER A 103 12.07 -25.12 0.96
C SER A 103 11.03 -25.18 -0.15
N PHE A 104 10.78 -26.36 -0.74
CA PHE A 104 9.77 -26.55 -1.79
C PHE A 104 8.34 -26.27 -1.31
N LEU A 105 7.96 -26.76 -0.13
CA LEU A 105 6.62 -26.51 0.45
C LEU A 105 6.43 -25.02 0.77
N LEU A 106 7.44 -24.39 1.35
CA LEU A 106 7.40 -22.95 1.64
C LEU A 106 7.33 -22.12 0.35
N ASP A 107 8.01 -22.52 -0.73
CA ASP A 107 7.94 -21.85 -2.03
C ASP A 107 6.50 -21.81 -2.59
N LEU A 108 5.76 -22.91 -2.47
CA LEU A 108 4.34 -22.95 -2.84
C LEU A 108 3.48 -22.02 -1.99
N ILE A 109 3.77 -21.93 -0.69
CA ILE A 109 3.11 -20.98 0.22
C ILE A 109 3.41 -19.54 -0.22
N GLY A 110 4.68 -19.23 -0.48
CA GLY A 110 5.12 -17.92 -0.97
C GLY A 110 4.42 -17.51 -2.26
N LEU A 111 4.35 -18.41 -3.26
CA LEU A 111 3.62 -18.19 -4.50
C LEU A 111 2.14 -17.85 -4.23
N THR A 112 1.48 -18.63 -3.36
CA THR A 112 0.06 -18.46 -3.05
C THR A 112 -0.21 -17.09 -2.42
N ILE A 113 0.65 -16.65 -1.51
CA ILE A 113 0.50 -15.36 -0.81
C ILE A 113 0.78 -14.20 -1.77
N LEU A 114 1.87 -14.27 -2.55
CA LEU A 114 2.22 -13.23 -3.51
C LEU A 114 1.14 -13.03 -4.58
N VAL A 115 0.53 -14.12 -5.06
CA VAL A 115 -0.60 -14.04 -6.01
C VAL A 115 -1.80 -13.34 -5.38
N ARG A 116 -2.04 -13.50 -4.06
CA ARG A 116 -3.12 -12.78 -3.36
C ARG A 116 -2.89 -11.27 -3.27
N PHE A 117 -1.65 -10.80 -3.26
CA PHE A 117 -1.37 -9.36 -3.29
C PHE A 117 -1.77 -8.71 -4.62
N PHE A 118 -1.58 -9.44 -5.74
CA PHE A 118 -1.87 -8.96 -7.09
C PHE A 118 -2.56 -10.05 -7.93
N PRO A 119 -3.84 -10.38 -7.67
CA PRO A 119 -4.54 -11.47 -8.36
C PRO A 119 -4.59 -11.28 -9.88
N GLU A 120 -4.82 -10.05 -10.33
CA GLU A 120 -4.85 -9.68 -11.76
C GLU A 120 -3.51 -9.88 -12.46
N LYS A 121 -2.41 -9.80 -11.71
CA LYS A 121 -1.03 -9.87 -12.22
C LYS A 121 -0.33 -11.21 -11.92
N ARG A 122 -1.08 -12.24 -11.55
CA ARG A 122 -0.55 -13.57 -11.16
C ARG A 122 0.46 -14.18 -12.14
N ARG A 123 0.37 -13.87 -13.44
CA ARG A 123 1.33 -14.34 -14.46
C ARG A 123 2.72 -13.81 -14.22
N TYR A 124 2.84 -12.53 -13.86
CA TYR A 124 4.13 -11.92 -13.57
C TYR A 124 4.76 -12.54 -12.32
N ILE A 125 3.95 -12.79 -11.29
CA ILE A 125 4.41 -13.46 -10.07
C ILE A 125 4.83 -14.90 -10.39
N GLY A 126 4.05 -15.64 -11.18
CA GLY A 126 4.41 -16.98 -11.63
C GLY A 126 5.76 -17.03 -12.37
N VAL A 127 6.00 -16.08 -13.29
CA VAL A 127 7.24 -16.04 -14.09
C VAL A 127 8.42 -15.52 -13.27
N PHE A 128 8.27 -14.38 -12.57
CA PHE A 128 9.41 -13.68 -11.95
C PHE A 128 9.74 -14.18 -10.55
N TYR A 129 8.80 -14.80 -9.84
CA TYR A 129 9.05 -15.44 -8.56
C TYR A 129 9.20 -16.95 -8.72
N TYR A 130 8.12 -17.66 -9.08
CA TYR A 130 8.10 -19.12 -9.05
C TYR A 130 8.99 -19.76 -10.13
N GLY A 131 9.00 -19.20 -11.34
CA GLY A 131 9.85 -19.62 -12.45
C GLY A 131 11.22 -18.93 -12.50
N SER A 132 11.61 -18.18 -11.46
CA SER A 132 12.88 -17.44 -11.44
C SER A 132 14.10 -18.35 -11.62
N PRO A 133 14.98 -18.12 -12.61
CA PRO A 133 16.24 -18.85 -12.79
C PRO A 133 17.15 -18.77 -11.55
N ILE A 134 17.11 -17.64 -10.82
CA ILE A 134 17.84 -17.46 -9.55
C ILE A 134 17.37 -18.49 -8.52
N VAL A 135 16.06 -18.64 -8.34
CA VAL A 135 15.49 -19.61 -7.40
C VAL A 135 15.77 -21.05 -7.85
N LEU A 136 15.60 -21.34 -9.14
CA LEU A 136 15.87 -22.66 -9.70
C LEU A 136 17.33 -23.10 -9.43
N TYR A 137 18.27 -22.23 -9.71
CA TYR A 137 19.68 -22.53 -9.49
C TYR A 137 20.04 -22.59 -7.99
N SER A 138 19.77 -21.50 -7.26
CA SER A 138 20.27 -21.38 -5.89
C SER A 138 19.63 -22.35 -4.91
N VAL A 139 18.31 -22.56 -5.01
CA VAL A 139 17.55 -23.39 -4.06
C VAL A 139 17.51 -24.84 -4.52
N TYR A 140 17.08 -25.07 -5.77
CA TYR A 140 16.78 -26.43 -6.24
C TYR A 140 18.00 -27.16 -6.80
N MET A 141 19.00 -26.45 -7.35
CA MET A 141 20.26 -27.07 -7.76
C MET A 141 21.30 -27.00 -6.65
N HIS A 142 21.63 -25.81 -6.18
CA HIS A 142 22.72 -25.60 -5.23
C HIS A 142 22.36 -25.95 -3.78
N GLY A 143 21.08 -25.96 -3.40
CA GLY A 143 20.62 -26.30 -2.05
C GLY A 143 20.83 -25.19 -1.03
N GLN A 144 20.79 -23.92 -1.44
CA GLN A 144 20.80 -22.77 -0.52
C GLN A 144 19.44 -22.61 0.16
N LEU A 145 19.47 -22.18 1.42
CA LEU A 145 18.30 -22.11 2.29
C LEU A 145 17.63 -20.72 2.31
N ASP A 146 18.07 -19.79 1.49
CA ASP A 146 17.69 -18.37 1.51
C ASP A 146 16.22 -18.09 1.18
N LEU A 147 15.52 -19.03 0.58
CA LEU A 147 14.10 -18.92 0.29
C LEU A 147 13.26 -18.97 1.57
N ILE A 148 13.65 -19.77 2.55
CA ILE A 148 12.91 -20.01 3.80
C ILE A 148 12.64 -18.70 4.56
N PRO A 149 13.66 -17.89 4.91
CA PRO A 149 13.44 -16.61 5.59
C PRO A 149 12.59 -15.64 4.76
N MET A 150 12.74 -15.65 3.43
CA MET A 150 11.97 -14.77 2.57
C MET A 150 10.48 -15.12 2.55
N VAL A 151 10.14 -16.41 2.58
CA VAL A 151 8.72 -16.81 2.65
C VAL A 151 8.11 -16.45 4.00
N PHE A 152 8.81 -16.63 5.11
CA PHE A 152 8.33 -16.17 6.42
C PHE A 152 8.19 -14.64 6.47
N LEU A 153 9.08 -13.89 5.84
CA LEU A 153 8.93 -12.45 5.68
C LEU A 153 7.68 -12.10 4.85
N ILE A 154 7.42 -12.80 3.73
CA ILE A 154 6.21 -12.61 2.92
C ILE A 154 4.94 -12.88 3.74
N ILE A 155 4.95 -13.92 4.61
CA ILE A 155 3.84 -14.19 5.53
C ILE A 155 3.66 -13.03 6.51
N ALA A 156 4.75 -12.51 7.09
CA ALA A 156 4.71 -11.34 7.97
C ALA A 156 4.09 -10.12 7.27
N LEU A 157 4.56 -9.82 6.05
CA LEU A 157 4.04 -8.72 5.24
C LEU A 157 2.55 -8.92 4.91
N ALA A 158 2.11 -10.16 4.68
CA ALA A 158 0.70 -10.47 4.43
C ALA A 158 -0.20 -10.09 5.62
N PHE A 159 0.25 -10.36 6.86
CA PHE A 159 -0.46 -9.91 8.05
C PHE A 159 -0.50 -8.39 8.18
N LEU A 160 0.64 -7.73 7.94
CA LEU A 160 0.78 -6.28 8.14
C LEU A 160 -0.01 -5.46 7.10
N ILE A 161 -0.13 -5.97 5.86
CA ILE A 161 -0.81 -5.28 4.76
C ILE A 161 -2.30 -5.66 4.69
N SER A 162 -2.70 -6.77 5.29
CA SER A 162 -4.08 -7.25 5.25
C SER A 162 -5.05 -6.19 5.75
N LYS A 163 -6.07 -5.88 4.96
CA LYS A 163 -7.17 -4.99 5.33
C LYS A 163 -8.23 -5.68 6.18
N LYS A 164 -8.26 -7.03 6.16
CA LYS A 164 -9.21 -7.78 7.00
C LYS A 164 -8.92 -7.52 8.46
N SER A 165 -9.97 -7.32 9.26
CA SER A 165 -9.91 -7.14 10.71
C SER A 165 -9.43 -8.42 11.41
N VAL A 166 -8.17 -8.78 11.23
CA VAL A 166 -7.54 -9.88 11.97
C VAL A 166 -7.07 -9.33 13.31
N LYS A 167 -7.70 -9.81 14.39
CA LYS A 167 -7.29 -9.43 15.75
C LYS A 167 -5.80 -9.74 15.95
N TYR A 168 -5.04 -8.78 16.49
CA TYR A 168 -3.58 -8.91 16.74
C TYR A 168 -2.71 -9.07 15.48
N ARG A 169 -3.14 -8.64 14.28
CA ARG A 169 -2.39 -8.78 13.02
C ARG A 169 -0.95 -8.22 13.09
N TYR A 170 -0.75 -7.12 13.81
CA TYR A 170 0.57 -6.49 13.96
C TYR A 170 1.52 -7.33 14.81
N ILE A 171 1.01 -7.93 15.89
CA ILE A 171 1.78 -8.86 16.73
C ILE A 171 2.17 -10.11 15.93
N PHE A 172 1.23 -10.70 15.16
CA PHE A 172 1.54 -11.83 14.28
C PHE A 172 2.56 -11.45 13.21
N GLY A 173 2.43 -10.26 12.59
CA GLY A 173 3.44 -9.74 11.68
C GLY A 173 4.83 -9.65 12.33
N GLY A 174 4.92 -9.18 13.58
CA GLY A 174 6.17 -9.16 14.36
C GLY A 174 6.72 -10.57 14.62
N ILE A 175 5.87 -11.51 15.04
CA ILE A 175 6.26 -12.91 15.28
C ILE A 175 6.85 -13.56 14.03
N PHE A 176 6.16 -13.45 12.88
CA PHE A 176 6.65 -14.03 11.62
C PHE A 176 7.92 -13.34 11.10
N THR A 177 8.09 -12.03 11.37
CA THR A 177 9.35 -11.33 11.07
C THR A 177 10.51 -11.92 11.89
N VAL A 178 10.29 -12.26 13.17
CA VAL A 178 11.31 -12.92 14.01
C VAL A 178 11.57 -14.34 13.55
N ILE A 179 10.55 -15.10 13.18
CA ILE A 179 10.76 -16.43 12.59
C ILE A 179 11.67 -16.32 11.36
N ALA A 180 11.43 -15.35 10.47
CA ALA A 180 12.29 -15.09 9.33
C ALA A 180 13.72 -14.69 9.76
N LEU A 181 13.86 -13.80 10.74
CA LEU A 181 15.15 -13.35 11.30
C LEU A 181 15.93 -14.53 11.93
N LEU A 182 15.25 -15.41 12.64
CA LEU A 182 15.83 -16.60 13.25
C LEU A 182 16.05 -17.76 12.27
N CYS A 183 15.65 -17.58 11.01
CA CYS A 183 16.18 -18.37 9.89
C CYS A 183 17.47 -17.75 9.34
N LYS A 184 17.55 -16.42 9.19
CA LYS A 184 18.75 -15.74 8.69
C LYS A 184 18.78 -14.26 9.06
N LEU A 185 19.91 -13.77 9.58
CA LEU A 185 20.05 -12.45 10.21
C LEU A 185 19.85 -11.25 9.27
N HIS A 186 19.99 -11.40 7.94
CA HIS A 186 19.78 -10.32 6.98
C HIS A 186 18.38 -9.67 7.05
N ILE A 187 17.40 -10.38 7.57
CA ILE A 187 16.04 -9.87 7.79
C ILE A 187 16.04 -8.66 8.75
N LEU A 188 17.05 -8.53 9.61
CA LEU A 188 17.20 -7.36 10.49
C LEU A 188 17.15 -6.04 9.69
N ALA A 189 17.68 -6.04 8.48
CA ALA A 189 17.76 -4.84 7.64
C ALA A 189 16.39 -4.30 7.19
N VAL A 190 15.34 -5.11 7.16
CA VAL A 190 14.00 -4.66 6.74
C VAL A 190 13.13 -4.19 7.90
N ILE A 191 13.47 -4.54 9.15
CA ILE A 191 12.66 -4.22 10.35
C ILE A 191 12.42 -2.70 10.51
N PRO A 192 13.43 -1.80 10.37
CA PRO A 192 13.20 -0.36 10.45
C PRO A 192 12.26 0.16 9.36
N ILE A 193 12.32 -0.40 8.14
CA ILE A 193 11.43 -0.02 7.03
C ILE A 193 9.98 -0.40 7.36
N ILE A 194 9.76 -1.61 7.90
CA ILE A 194 8.43 -2.06 8.36
C ILE A 194 7.91 -1.14 9.46
N PHE A 195 8.75 -0.81 10.45
CA PHE A 195 8.36 0.09 11.54
C PHE A 195 7.90 1.46 11.02
N PHE A 196 8.69 2.10 10.16
CA PHE A 196 8.33 3.39 9.57
C PHE A 196 7.06 3.31 8.70
N TYR A 197 6.89 2.22 7.95
CA TYR A 197 5.67 2.00 7.16
C TYR A 197 4.43 1.98 8.06
N LEU A 198 4.44 1.17 9.13
CA LEU A 198 3.31 1.06 10.05
C LEU A 198 3.04 2.36 10.81
N GLN A 199 4.11 3.05 11.26
CA GLN A 199 3.99 4.33 11.93
C GLN A 199 3.29 5.39 11.05
N LYS A 200 3.64 5.42 9.77
CA LYS A 200 3.18 6.46 8.84
C LYS A 200 1.85 6.16 8.19
N ARG A 201 1.54 4.88 8.02
CA ARG A 201 0.28 4.45 7.43
C ARG A 201 -0.83 4.30 8.47
N ASP A 202 -0.56 3.59 9.56
CA ASP A 202 -1.59 3.21 10.52
C ASP A 202 -1.52 4.10 11.79
N SER A 203 -0.51 3.93 12.61
CA SER A 203 -0.19 4.80 13.76
C SER A 203 1.07 4.32 14.48
N ILE A 204 1.64 5.18 15.34
CA ILE A 204 2.76 4.80 16.22
C ILE A 204 2.38 3.64 17.17
N ARG A 205 1.13 3.58 17.64
CA ARG A 205 0.64 2.49 18.48
C ARG A 205 0.72 1.14 17.77
N LYS A 206 0.35 1.09 16.49
CA LYS A 206 0.39 -0.12 15.66
C LYS A 206 1.81 -0.56 15.36
N ALA A 207 2.71 0.38 15.12
CA ALA A 207 4.14 0.11 15.02
C ALA A 207 4.70 -0.46 16.35
N CYS A 208 4.25 0.03 17.49
CA CYS A 208 4.62 -0.53 18.80
C CYS A 208 4.06 -1.95 19.02
N GLU A 209 2.82 -2.24 18.61
CA GLU A 209 2.24 -3.59 18.66
C GLU A 209 3.10 -4.58 17.85
N TYR A 210 3.60 -4.17 16.68
CA TYR A 210 4.54 -4.97 15.88
C TYR A 210 5.86 -5.22 16.62
N VAL A 211 6.46 -4.18 17.21
CA VAL A 211 7.73 -4.32 17.97
C VAL A 211 7.56 -5.22 19.19
N ILE A 212 6.41 -5.17 19.86
CA ILE A 212 6.09 -6.10 20.96
C ILE A 212 6.11 -7.54 20.45
N GLY A 213 5.49 -7.81 19.30
CA GLY A 213 5.54 -9.13 18.65
C GLY A 213 6.97 -9.59 18.35
N VAL A 214 7.82 -8.68 17.87
CA VAL A 214 9.25 -8.94 17.61
C VAL A 214 9.99 -9.32 18.91
N ILE A 215 9.85 -8.53 19.98
CA ILE A 215 10.54 -8.74 21.24
C ILE A 215 10.10 -10.06 21.91
N LEU A 216 8.80 -10.32 21.96
CA LEU A 216 8.26 -11.54 22.59
C LEU A 216 8.77 -12.81 21.89
N ALA A 217 8.70 -12.84 20.56
CA ALA A 217 9.16 -14.00 19.81
C ALA A 217 10.67 -14.21 19.92
N MET A 218 11.46 -13.13 19.92
CA MET A 218 12.92 -13.21 20.05
C MET A 218 13.35 -13.79 21.40
N GLY A 219 12.72 -13.36 22.50
CA GLY A 219 13.03 -13.87 23.84
C GLY A 219 12.76 -15.37 23.97
N ILE A 220 11.65 -15.86 23.42
CA ILE A 220 11.26 -17.28 23.54
C ILE A 220 12.22 -18.21 22.77
N VAL A 221 12.71 -17.79 21.60
CA VAL A 221 13.44 -18.70 20.70
C VAL A 221 14.96 -18.66 20.89
N ILE A 222 15.52 -17.53 21.33
CA ILE A 222 16.98 -17.41 21.50
C ILE A 222 17.46 -18.03 22.82
N LEU A 223 16.72 -17.87 23.90
CA LEU A 223 17.16 -18.29 25.25
C LEU A 223 17.55 -19.78 25.35
N PRO A 224 16.79 -20.74 24.79
CA PRO A 224 17.10 -22.16 24.93
C PRO A 224 18.39 -22.63 24.23
N ILE A 225 18.88 -21.87 23.24
CA ILE A 225 20.06 -22.26 22.43
C ILE A 225 21.26 -21.37 22.66
N TRP A 226 21.15 -20.37 23.54
CA TRP A 226 22.22 -19.43 23.82
C TRP A 226 23.44 -20.15 24.39
N SER A 227 24.52 -20.19 23.62
CA SER A 227 25.78 -20.85 23.95
C SER A 227 26.95 -20.17 23.27
N GLU A 228 28.19 -20.48 23.67
CA GLU A 228 29.38 -19.98 22.98
C GLU A 228 29.41 -20.46 21.52
N GLY A 229 29.10 -21.73 21.31
CA GLY A 229 28.99 -22.30 19.95
C GLY A 229 28.00 -21.55 19.08
N PHE A 230 26.82 -21.22 19.61
CA PHE A 230 25.84 -20.42 18.87
C PHE A 230 26.38 -19.02 18.54
N ARG A 231 26.99 -18.33 19.51
CA ARG A 231 27.55 -16.99 19.28
C ARG A 231 28.61 -16.99 18.19
N GLN A 232 29.56 -17.92 18.26
CA GLN A 232 30.68 -18.00 17.28
C GLN A 232 30.24 -18.49 15.90
N MET A 233 29.34 -19.46 15.84
CA MET A 233 28.90 -20.04 14.56
C MET A 233 27.86 -19.16 13.82
N VAL A 234 27.02 -18.38 14.56
CA VAL A 234 25.92 -17.62 13.97
C VAL A 234 26.18 -16.12 14.00
N LEU A 235 26.46 -15.53 15.17
CA LEU A 235 26.56 -14.07 15.31
C LEU A 235 27.91 -13.52 14.82
N PHE A 236 29.01 -14.21 15.13
CA PHE A 236 30.37 -13.81 14.76
C PHE A 236 30.94 -14.62 13.58
N ASN A 237 30.05 -15.23 12.78
CA ASN A 237 30.48 -15.98 11.61
C ASN A 237 31.14 -15.09 10.55
N LYS A 238 32.07 -15.66 9.76
CA LYS A 238 32.79 -14.95 8.67
C LYS A 238 31.85 -14.28 7.65
N GLU A 239 30.70 -14.87 7.39
CA GLU A 239 29.71 -14.34 6.42
C GLU A 239 29.03 -13.06 6.95
N GLN A 240 28.86 -12.92 8.25
CA GLN A 240 28.32 -11.67 8.85
C GLN A 240 29.35 -10.53 8.79
N MET A 241 30.63 -10.87 8.89
CA MET A 241 31.73 -9.89 8.83
C MET A 241 32.01 -9.35 7.43
N VAL A 242 31.36 -9.88 6.37
CA VAL A 242 31.53 -9.37 4.98
C VAL A 242 31.11 -7.89 4.89
N LEU A 243 30.13 -7.45 5.66
CA LEU A 243 29.66 -6.05 5.68
C LEU A 243 30.76 -5.06 6.09
N THR A 244 31.68 -5.46 6.94
CA THR A 244 32.79 -4.61 7.42
C THR A 244 34.04 -4.72 6.55
N LYS A 245 34.12 -5.72 5.64
CA LYS A 245 35.26 -5.89 4.73
C LYS A 245 35.21 -4.95 3.54
N VAL A 246 34.02 -4.50 3.15
CA VAL A 246 33.85 -3.56 2.04
C VAL A 246 33.88 -2.15 2.59
N ALA A 247 35.07 -1.61 2.70
CA ALA A 247 35.32 -0.32 3.33
C ALA A 247 36.19 0.59 2.43
N PHE A 248 35.96 1.88 2.54
CA PHE A 248 36.86 2.91 2.05
C PHE A 248 37.78 3.33 3.21
N ASN A 249 39.07 3.20 3.04
CA ASN A 249 40.03 3.45 4.10
C ASN A 249 40.61 4.88 3.98
N PHE A 250 40.50 5.65 5.07
CA PHE A 250 41.12 6.96 5.26
C PHE A 250 42.10 6.87 6.42
N ASP A 251 43.35 6.65 6.17
CA ASP A 251 44.38 6.55 7.20
C ASP A 251 43.93 5.68 8.39
N THR A 252 43.48 6.27 9.49
CA THR A 252 43.03 5.58 10.70
C THR A 252 41.53 5.25 10.75
N VAL A 253 40.74 5.78 9.81
CA VAL A 253 39.27 5.64 9.78
C VAL A 253 38.83 4.78 8.61
N GLN A 254 37.88 3.88 8.86
CA GLN A 254 37.26 3.04 7.83
C GLN A 254 35.80 3.42 7.65
N LEU A 255 35.38 3.64 6.40
CA LEU A 255 34.02 3.92 6.00
C LEU A 255 33.39 2.68 5.38
N TYR A 256 32.45 2.05 6.07
CA TYR A 256 31.78 0.82 5.61
C TYR A 256 30.69 1.13 4.59
N ILE A 257 30.94 0.89 3.30
CA ILE A 257 30.05 1.25 2.17
C ILE A 257 28.65 0.64 2.29
N PRO A 258 28.48 -0.67 2.57
CA PRO A 258 27.14 -1.25 2.67
C PRO A 258 26.33 -0.67 3.82
N ILE A 259 26.98 -0.38 4.95
CA ILE A 259 26.33 0.16 6.14
C ILE A 259 25.83 1.59 5.86
N ILE A 260 26.64 2.44 5.21
CA ILE A 260 26.23 3.79 4.82
C ILE A 260 25.07 3.77 3.85
N ALA A 261 25.11 2.88 2.84
CA ALA A 261 24.03 2.77 1.86
C ALA A 261 22.71 2.34 2.53
N VAL A 262 22.72 1.41 3.47
CA VAL A 262 21.53 1.02 4.25
C VAL A 262 21.04 2.16 5.15
N LEU A 263 21.95 2.85 5.85
CA LEU A 263 21.61 4.01 6.68
C LEU A 263 20.94 5.12 5.83
N PHE A 264 21.46 5.35 4.62
CA PHE A 264 20.88 6.30 3.69
C PHE A 264 19.44 5.93 3.30
N ILE A 265 19.16 4.64 3.05
CA ILE A 265 17.78 4.16 2.78
C ILE A 265 16.88 4.41 4.00
N TYR A 266 17.36 4.18 5.22
CA TYR A 266 16.58 4.46 6.43
C TYR A 266 16.26 5.95 6.59
N LEU A 267 17.23 6.83 6.33
CA LEU A 267 17.02 8.28 6.37
C LEU A 267 16.04 8.75 5.29
N LEU A 268 16.14 8.20 4.07
CA LEU A 268 15.15 8.44 3.02
C LEU A 268 13.75 7.98 3.45
N THR A 269 13.65 6.77 4.01
CA THR A 269 12.40 6.20 4.53
C THR A 269 11.82 7.06 5.65
N PHE A 270 12.66 7.54 6.56
CA PHE A 270 12.27 8.47 7.63
C PHE A 270 11.73 9.80 7.10
N LYS A 271 12.33 10.33 6.03
CA LYS A 271 11.92 11.61 5.40
C LYS A 271 10.57 11.52 4.69
N ILE A 272 10.16 10.36 4.19
CA ILE A 272 8.87 10.16 3.51
C ILE A 272 7.75 10.24 4.55
N ASN A 273 6.80 11.16 4.42
CA ASN A 273 5.71 11.29 5.39
C ASN A 273 4.59 10.27 5.21
N TYR A 274 4.30 9.88 3.99
CA TYR A 274 3.33 8.85 3.66
C TYR A 274 3.95 7.82 2.72
N MET A 275 3.68 6.55 2.96
CA MET A 275 4.26 5.45 2.19
C MET A 275 3.16 4.48 1.74
N ASN A 276 2.94 4.43 0.43
CA ASN A 276 2.03 3.46 -0.15
C ASN A 276 2.65 2.05 -0.21
N ARG A 277 1.84 1.05 -0.53
CA ARG A 277 2.24 -0.35 -0.58
C ARG A 277 3.37 -0.61 -1.60
N GLU A 278 3.30 0.00 -2.76
CA GLU A 278 4.28 -0.15 -3.84
C GLU A 278 5.66 0.39 -3.43
N LEU A 279 5.71 1.59 -2.87
CA LEU A 279 6.96 2.18 -2.36
C LEU A 279 7.53 1.35 -1.21
N PHE A 280 6.69 0.86 -0.32
CA PHE A 280 7.09 0.00 0.79
C PHE A 280 7.75 -1.30 0.30
N PHE A 281 7.12 -2.04 -0.62
CA PHE A 281 7.71 -3.24 -1.19
C PHE A 281 9.03 -2.96 -1.92
N ASN A 282 9.09 -1.86 -2.68
CA ASN A 282 10.31 -1.47 -3.37
C ASN A 282 11.44 -1.14 -2.39
N LEU A 283 11.17 -0.42 -1.29
CA LEU A 283 12.17 -0.13 -0.26
C LEU A 283 12.67 -1.40 0.44
N CYS A 284 11.79 -2.36 0.72
CA CYS A 284 12.19 -3.67 1.24
C CYS A 284 13.12 -4.42 0.26
N GLY A 285 12.81 -4.40 -1.04
CA GLY A 285 13.67 -5.01 -2.06
C GLY A 285 15.01 -4.28 -2.23
N ILE A 286 14.99 -2.95 -2.19
CA ILE A 286 16.17 -2.09 -2.34
C ILE A 286 17.18 -2.33 -1.22
N VAL A 287 16.73 -2.45 0.04
CA VAL A 287 17.67 -2.69 1.16
C VAL A 287 18.40 -4.00 1.01
N PHE A 288 17.77 -5.06 0.48
CA PHE A 288 18.46 -6.31 0.18
C PHE A 288 19.37 -6.19 -1.05
N ALA A 289 18.91 -5.49 -2.10
CA ALA A 289 19.69 -5.30 -3.32
C ALA A 289 21.01 -4.55 -3.08
N VAL A 290 21.03 -3.63 -2.11
CA VAL A 290 22.25 -2.91 -1.71
C VAL A 290 23.32 -3.86 -1.18
N PHE A 291 22.97 -4.84 -0.35
CA PHE A 291 23.95 -5.86 0.08
C PHE A 291 24.52 -6.65 -1.10
N LEU A 292 23.68 -7.00 -2.07
CA LEU A 292 24.11 -7.76 -3.24
C LEU A 292 25.01 -6.94 -4.18
N ALA A 293 24.77 -5.62 -4.27
CA ALA A 293 25.53 -4.73 -5.14
C ALA A 293 26.92 -4.42 -4.57
N PHE A 294 27.05 -4.31 -3.25
CA PHE A 294 28.28 -3.85 -2.61
C PHE A 294 29.06 -4.94 -1.85
N CYS A 295 28.45 -6.09 -1.59
CA CYS A 295 29.15 -7.21 -0.96
C CYS A 295 29.26 -8.36 -1.96
N PRO A 296 30.40 -9.10 -2.03
CA PRO A 296 30.50 -10.29 -2.85
C PRO A 296 29.59 -11.39 -2.29
N PRO A 297 28.41 -11.62 -2.90
CA PRO A 297 27.37 -12.48 -2.36
C PRO A 297 27.59 -13.95 -2.66
N MET A 298 26.93 -14.81 -1.88
CA MET A 298 26.72 -16.21 -2.23
C MET A 298 25.52 -16.34 -3.18
N PRO A 299 25.40 -17.43 -3.96
CA PRO A 299 24.33 -17.57 -4.95
C PRO A 299 22.92 -17.44 -4.34
N GLY A 300 22.70 -17.94 -3.13
CA GLY A 300 21.42 -17.87 -2.43
C GLY A 300 20.98 -16.47 -2.06
N TRP A 301 21.91 -15.51 -1.87
CA TRP A 301 21.55 -14.16 -1.45
C TRP A 301 20.68 -13.44 -2.49
N TYR A 302 20.82 -13.74 -3.78
CA TYR A 302 19.96 -13.16 -4.82
C TYR A 302 18.48 -13.53 -4.68
N VAL A 303 18.15 -14.61 -3.95
CA VAL A 303 16.76 -14.97 -3.63
C VAL A 303 16.06 -13.88 -2.83
N TRP A 304 16.81 -13.07 -2.03
CA TRP A 304 16.23 -12.01 -1.19
C TRP A 304 15.49 -10.94 -1.98
N ILE A 305 15.93 -10.65 -3.20
CA ILE A 305 15.30 -9.63 -4.04
C ILE A 305 14.17 -10.18 -4.92
N VAL A 306 14.13 -11.49 -5.17
CA VAL A 306 13.22 -12.09 -6.14
C VAL A 306 11.74 -11.81 -5.86
N PRO A 307 11.21 -11.94 -4.63
CA PRO A 307 9.82 -11.62 -4.34
C PRO A 307 9.47 -10.16 -4.66
N PHE A 308 10.35 -9.23 -4.29
CA PHE A 308 10.13 -7.79 -4.48
C PHE A 308 10.23 -7.37 -5.95
N ILE A 309 11.13 -7.97 -6.72
CA ILE A 309 11.18 -7.78 -8.17
C ILE A 309 9.92 -8.31 -8.85
N ALA A 310 9.40 -9.47 -8.41
CA ALA A 310 8.15 -10.00 -8.93
C ALA A 310 6.97 -9.06 -8.66
N LEU A 311 6.90 -8.48 -7.45
CA LEU A 311 5.90 -7.47 -7.08
C LEU A 311 6.08 -6.17 -7.89
N PHE A 312 7.32 -5.70 -8.08
CA PHE A 312 7.62 -4.55 -8.92
C PHE A 312 7.12 -4.74 -10.36
N PHE A 313 7.41 -5.88 -11.00
CA PHE A 313 6.92 -6.18 -12.35
C PHE A 313 5.40 -6.41 -12.41
N ALA A 314 4.79 -6.83 -11.30
CA ALA A 314 3.34 -6.90 -11.21
C ALA A 314 2.69 -5.51 -11.16
N ALA A 315 3.32 -4.55 -10.46
CA ALA A 315 2.80 -3.21 -10.25
C ALA A 315 3.04 -2.26 -11.43
N ILE A 316 4.22 -2.34 -12.10
CA ILE A 316 4.61 -1.40 -13.15
C ILE A 316 3.80 -1.59 -14.44
N ASN A 317 3.31 -0.49 -15.02
CA ASN A 317 2.57 -0.50 -16.29
C ASN A 317 3.38 0.07 -17.47
N LYS A 318 4.13 1.16 -17.25
CA LYS A 318 4.97 1.84 -18.25
C LYS A 318 6.40 1.31 -18.22
N GLU A 319 7.11 1.40 -19.35
CA GLU A 319 8.54 0.97 -19.52
C GLU A 319 8.85 -0.48 -19.09
N LYS A 320 7.83 -1.29 -18.94
CA LYS A 320 7.91 -2.66 -18.44
C LYS A 320 8.88 -3.52 -19.23
N TYR A 321 8.86 -3.44 -20.56
CA TYR A 321 9.69 -4.27 -21.42
C TYR A 321 11.17 -4.00 -21.26
N LYS A 322 11.59 -2.74 -21.08
CA LYS A 322 13.00 -2.38 -20.84
C LYS A 322 13.51 -3.02 -19.55
N ASN A 323 12.76 -2.85 -18.45
CA ASN A 323 13.14 -3.41 -17.15
C ASN A 323 13.13 -4.95 -17.15
N ILE A 324 12.18 -5.59 -17.87
CA ILE A 324 12.16 -7.04 -18.06
C ILE A 324 13.41 -7.52 -18.80
N ALA A 325 13.78 -6.85 -19.88
CA ALA A 325 14.98 -7.20 -20.65
C ALA A 325 16.25 -7.10 -19.78
N ILE A 326 16.38 -6.04 -18.99
CA ILE A 326 17.53 -5.86 -18.08
C ILE A 326 17.54 -6.93 -16.99
N TYR A 327 16.38 -7.29 -16.42
CA TYR A 327 16.29 -8.37 -15.45
C TYR A 327 16.59 -9.74 -16.09
N ALA A 328 16.21 -9.97 -17.33
CA ALA A 328 16.61 -11.19 -18.06
C ALA A 328 18.13 -11.26 -18.24
N VAL A 329 18.78 -10.14 -18.59
CA VAL A 329 20.24 -10.04 -18.66
C VAL A 329 20.87 -10.33 -17.29
N LEU A 330 20.31 -9.76 -16.21
CA LEU A 330 20.77 -10.06 -14.84
C LEU A 330 20.74 -11.56 -14.55
N ASN A 331 19.65 -12.26 -14.89
CA ASN A 331 19.55 -13.71 -14.68
C ASN A 331 20.60 -14.49 -15.49
N VAL A 332 20.84 -14.10 -16.74
CA VAL A 332 21.86 -14.74 -17.58
C VAL A 332 23.26 -14.53 -16.99
N ILE A 333 23.61 -13.29 -16.63
CA ILE A 333 24.91 -12.97 -16.04
C ILE A 333 25.07 -13.66 -14.67
N TYR A 334 23.99 -13.71 -13.86
CA TYR A 334 23.96 -14.44 -12.60
C TYR A 334 24.31 -15.93 -12.80
N LEU A 335 23.66 -16.60 -13.77
CA LEU A 335 23.95 -18.02 -14.05
C LEU A 335 25.38 -18.22 -14.55
N ILE A 336 25.87 -17.36 -15.47
CA ILE A 336 27.25 -17.40 -15.93
C ILE A 336 28.23 -17.26 -14.77
N TYR A 337 28.00 -16.24 -13.91
CA TYR A 337 28.89 -15.97 -12.78
C TYR A 337 28.93 -17.15 -11.80
N PHE A 338 27.78 -17.59 -11.30
CA PHE A 338 27.74 -18.60 -10.23
C PHE A 338 28.01 -20.03 -10.73
N ILE A 339 27.66 -20.39 -11.95
CA ILE A 339 27.92 -21.72 -12.50
C ILE A 339 29.39 -21.86 -12.92
N PHE A 340 29.96 -20.87 -13.59
CA PHE A 340 31.25 -21.02 -14.26
C PHE A 340 32.38 -20.25 -13.58
N LEU A 341 32.14 -19.06 -13.00
CA LEU A 341 33.22 -18.13 -12.62
C LEU A 341 33.41 -17.98 -11.11
N HIS A 342 32.36 -18.24 -10.31
CA HIS A 342 32.44 -18.08 -8.87
C HIS A 342 33.31 -19.16 -8.25
N ASN A 343 34.40 -18.74 -7.65
CA ASN A 343 35.42 -19.66 -7.09
C ASN A 343 35.61 -19.38 -5.58
N ARG A 344 34.65 -19.81 -4.78
CA ARG A 344 34.75 -19.83 -3.31
C ARG A 344 34.72 -21.27 -2.82
N GLU A 345 35.26 -21.52 -1.64
CA GLU A 345 35.15 -22.81 -0.94
C GLU A 345 33.69 -23.28 -0.87
N ALA A 346 33.44 -24.56 -1.05
CA ALA A 346 32.16 -25.25 -0.90
C ALA A 346 31.03 -24.79 -1.86
N VAL A 347 31.32 -24.30 -3.05
CA VAL A 347 30.34 -23.91 -4.08
C VAL A 347 30.21 -24.91 -5.22
N ASP A 348 30.88 -26.05 -5.14
CA ASP A 348 30.83 -27.05 -6.18
C ASP A 348 29.45 -27.68 -6.31
N LEU A 349 29.02 -27.79 -7.56
CA LEU A 349 27.74 -28.42 -7.91
C LEU A 349 27.96 -29.90 -8.18
N TYR A 350 27.03 -30.73 -7.69
CA TYR A 350 27.01 -32.17 -7.93
C TYR A 350 25.75 -32.55 -8.72
N LEU A 351 25.93 -33.42 -9.70
CA LEU A 351 24.84 -34.16 -10.33
C LEU A 351 24.81 -35.54 -9.67
N CYS A 352 23.85 -35.78 -8.80
CA CYS A 352 23.80 -36.93 -7.89
C CYS A 352 25.07 -37.04 -7.03
N LYS A 353 26.01 -37.94 -7.40
CA LYS A 353 27.29 -38.13 -6.71
C LYS A 353 28.49 -37.54 -7.48
N LYS A 354 28.28 -37.10 -8.72
CA LYS A 354 29.38 -36.68 -9.62
C LYS A 354 29.59 -35.17 -9.49
N SER A 355 30.78 -34.75 -9.08
CA SER A 355 31.16 -33.34 -9.04
C SER A 355 31.20 -32.75 -10.46
N LEU A 356 30.72 -31.52 -10.57
CA LEU A 356 30.76 -30.72 -11.79
C LEU A 356 31.83 -29.63 -11.73
N GLU A 357 32.87 -29.81 -10.89
CA GLU A 357 33.99 -28.86 -10.73
C GLU A 357 34.69 -28.55 -12.06
N TRP A 358 34.73 -29.50 -12.98
CA TRP A 358 35.34 -29.35 -14.30
C TRP A 358 34.73 -28.26 -15.18
N ILE A 359 33.50 -27.77 -14.87
CA ILE A 359 32.86 -26.66 -15.59
C ILE A 359 33.35 -25.29 -15.11
N LYS A 360 34.06 -25.22 -13.98
CA LYS A 360 34.56 -23.97 -13.42
C LYS A 360 35.71 -23.40 -14.25
N TYR A 361 35.61 -22.10 -14.55
CA TYR A 361 36.65 -21.37 -15.25
C TYR A 361 37.33 -20.39 -14.30
N ASN A 362 38.57 -20.64 -13.97
CA ASN A 362 39.33 -19.86 -12.99
C ASN A 362 40.08 -18.70 -13.67
N ASN A 363 39.43 -17.55 -13.81
CA ASN A 363 40.04 -16.32 -14.31
C ASN A 363 39.54 -15.13 -13.51
N SER A 364 40.42 -14.52 -12.73
CA SER A 364 40.04 -13.41 -11.81
C SER A 364 39.55 -12.17 -12.54
N VAL A 365 40.11 -11.84 -13.71
CA VAL A 365 39.69 -10.64 -14.48
C VAL A 365 38.28 -10.82 -15.01
N ILE A 366 37.96 -11.98 -15.58
CA ILE A 366 36.64 -12.29 -16.11
C ILE A 366 35.62 -12.38 -14.97
N SER A 367 35.99 -13.03 -13.86
CA SER A 367 35.13 -13.13 -12.67
C SER A 367 34.81 -11.75 -12.10
N ASN A 368 35.80 -10.90 -11.89
CA ASN A 368 35.62 -9.54 -11.38
C ASN A 368 34.83 -8.65 -12.35
N GLY A 369 35.09 -8.75 -13.65
CA GLY A 369 34.36 -8.04 -14.69
C GLY A 369 32.87 -8.44 -14.71
N THR A 370 32.59 -9.75 -14.66
CA THR A 370 31.20 -10.26 -14.63
C THR A 370 30.47 -9.86 -13.37
N PHE A 371 31.13 -9.90 -12.21
CA PHE A 371 30.53 -9.41 -10.95
C PHE A 371 30.26 -7.90 -10.99
N THR A 372 31.17 -7.11 -11.59
CA THR A 372 30.98 -5.67 -11.78
C THR A 372 29.74 -5.36 -12.63
N ILE A 373 29.58 -6.10 -13.74
CA ILE A 373 28.39 -5.98 -14.60
C ILE A 373 27.11 -6.33 -13.80
N LEU A 374 27.15 -7.42 -13.04
CA LEU A 374 26.03 -7.87 -12.21
C LEU A 374 25.63 -6.81 -11.18
N SER A 375 26.62 -6.20 -10.51
CA SER A 375 26.39 -5.11 -9.55
C SER A 375 25.83 -3.84 -10.23
N GLY A 376 26.33 -3.49 -11.42
CA GLY A 376 25.83 -2.37 -12.21
C GLY A 376 24.37 -2.53 -12.61
N ILE A 377 23.96 -3.73 -13.02
CA ILE A 377 22.56 -4.05 -13.34
C ILE A 377 21.68 -3.95 -12.08
N LEU A 378 22.15 -4.44 -10.93
CA LEU A 378 21.43 -4.30 -9.66
C LEU A 378 21.23 -2.84 -9.27
N ILE A 379 22.24 -1.99 -9.41
CA ILE A 379 22.13 -0.55 -9.13
C ILE A 379 21.09 0.10 -10.04
N TYR A 380 21.06 -0.25 -11.32
CA TYR A 380 20.02 0.21 -12.24
C TYR A 380 18.60 -0.21 -11.77
N LEU A 381 18.44 -1.48 -11.34
CA LEU A 381 17.15 -1.95 -10.83
C LEU A 381 16.75 -1.24 -9.52
N ILE A 382 17.69 -0.98 -8.62
CA ILE A 382 17.48 -0.19 -7.40
C ILE A 382 16.90 1.18 -7.74
N ILE A 383 17.54 1.89 -8.69
CA ILE A 383 17.10 3.21 -9.14
C ILE A 383 15.69 3.12 -9.76
N SER A 384 15.44 2.14 -10.62
CA SER A 384 14.14 1.94 -11.28
C SER A 384 13.03 1.64 -10.27
N MET A 385 13.29 0.78 -9.28
CA MET A 385 12.33 0.46 -8.20
C MET A 385 12.04 1.69 -7.33
N TYR A 386 13.05 2.48 -6.98
CA TYR A 386 12.88 3.71 -6.22
C TYR A 386 12.06 4.75 -6.99
N GLN A 387 12.44 5.02 -8.25
CA GLN A 387 11.72 5.96 -9.11
C GLN A 387 10.24 5.58 -9.29
N PHE A 388 9.98 4.29 -9.53
CA PHE A 388 8.61 3.80 -9.64
C PHE A 388 7.85 3.94 -8.30
N GLY A 389 8.46 3.55 -7.18
CA GLY A 389 7.84 3.64 -5.86
C GLY A 389 7.46 5.08 -5.51
N VAL A 390 8.35 6.05 -5.76
CA VAL A 390 8.07 7.48 -5.56
C VAL A 390 7.02 7.97 -6.56
N ALA A 391 7.09 7.53 -7.82
CA ALA A 391 6.13 7.95 -8.84
C ALA A 391 4.72 7.39 -8.60
N SER A 392 4.60 6.22 -7.97
CA SER A 392 3.31 5.63 -7.59
C SER A 392 2.69 6.28 -6.35
N ASN A 393 3.48 6.97 -5.52
CA ASN A 393 3.03 7.59 -4.28
C ASN A 393 2.54 9.02 -4.52
N SER A 394 1.24 9.22 -4.63
CA SER A 394 0.61 10.51 -4.94
C SER A 394 0.86 11.56 -3.85
N PHE A 395 0.84 11.17 -2.58
CA PHE A 395 1.13 12.09 -1.47
C PHE A 395 2.58 12.55 -1.44
N TYR A 396 3.54 11.70 -1.79
CA TYR A 396 4.94 12.11 -1.93
C TYR A 396 5.12 13.15 -3.05
N LYS A 397 4.45 12.97 -4.18
CA LYS A 397 4.45 13.95 -5.29
C LYS A 397 3.91 15.31 -4.87
N ARG A 398 2.92 15.34 -3.99
CA ARG A 398 2.31 16.57 -3.47
C ARG A 398 3.14 17.25 -2.37
N LYS A 399 4.31 16.74 -2.02
CA LYS A 399 5.23 17.29 -1.01
C LYS A 399 4.52 17.60 0.32
N ASN A 400 3.64 16.72 0.77
CA ASN A 400 2.83 16.88 1.99
C ASN A 400 1.86 18.06 1.96
N ILE A 401 1.44 18.49 0.78
CA ILE A 401 0.39 19.50 0.64
C ILE A 401 -0.97 18.81 0.88
N PRO A 402 -1.78 19.28 1.82
CA PRO A 402 -3.12 18.73 2.05
C PRO A 402 -3.97 18.69 0.79
N PHE A 403 -4.80 17.67 0.66
CA PHE A 403 -5.82 17.66 -0.38
C PHE A 403 -6.98 18.56 0.04
N THR A 404 -7.27 19.57 -0.75
CA THR A 404 -8.25 20.59 -0.41
C THR A 404 -9.54 20.43 -1.21
N ILE A 405 -10.67 20.32 -0.52
CA ILE A 405 -12.00 20.16 -1.10
C ILE A 405 -12.83 21.41 -0.81
N GLY A 406 -13.40 22.01 -1.83
CA GLY A 406 -14.37 23.10 -1.68
C GLY A 406 -15.78 22.59 -1.92
N ILE A 407 -16.69 22.82 -0.98
CA ILE A 407 -18.11 22.45 -1.09
C ILE A 407 -18.96 23.71 -1.02
N ALA A 408 -19.54 24.11 -2.18
CA ALA A 408 -20.44 25.24 -2.27
C ALA A 408 -21.88 24.79 -2.52
N GLY A 409 -22.82 25.68 -2.26
CA GLY A 409 -24.25 25.45 -2.53
C GLY A 409 -25.11 26.34 -1.65
N ASP A 410 -26.39 26.49 -1.99
CA ASP A 410 -27.30 27.33 -1.27
C ASP A 410 -27.68 26.74 0.10
N SER A 411 -28.31 27.57 0.93
CA SER A 411 -28.85 27.12 2.22
C SER A 411 -29.98 26.11 2.02
N GLY A 412 -29.87 24.96 2.67
CA GLY A 412 -30.83 23.86 2.52
C GLY A 412 -30.52 22.90 1.37
N ALA A 413 -29.39 23.02 0.65
CA ALA A 413 -29.01 22.13 -0.44
C ALA A 413 -28.38 20.80 0.01
N GLY A 414 -28.38 20.44 1.30
CA GLY A 414 -27.87 19.17 1.80
C GLY A 414 -26.35 19.13 2.06
N LYS A 415 -25.66 20.28 2.15
CA LYS A 415 -24.20 20.35 2.37
C LYS A 415 -23.73 19.59 3.61
N SER A 416 -24.37 19.78 4.75
CA SER A 416 -23.98 19.14 6.02
C SER A 416 -24.09 17.62 5.92
N THR A 417 -25.18 17.10 5.36
CA THR A 417 -25.36 15.67 5.11
C THR A 417 -24.30 15.11 4.18
N PHE A 418 -23.91 15.86 3.16
CA PHE A 418 -22.84 15.45 2.24
C PHE A 418 -21.46 15.45 2.91
N ILE A 419 -21.19 16.36 3.86
CA ILE A 419 -19.96 16.35 4.66
C ILE A 419 -19.86 15.08 5.49
N ASP A 420 -20.97 14.65 6.13
CA ASP A 420 -21.00 13.39 6.88
C ASP A 420 -20.64 12.18 5.97
N ILE A 421 -21.09 12.22 4.71
CA ILE A 421 -20.72 11.20 3.70
C ILE A 421 -19.22 11.25 3.37
N VAL A 422 -18.67 12.45 3.19
CA VAL A 422 -17.22 12.64 2.92
C VAL A 422 -16.38 12.17 4.10
N GLU A 423 -16.80 12.48 5.33
CA GLU A 423 -16.13 12.06 6.56
C GLU A 423 -16.12 10.54 6.72
N LYS A 424 -17.22 9.87 6.42
CA LYS A 424 -17.31 8.40 6.40
C LYS A 424 -16.39 7.78 5.35
N GLY A 425 -16.24 8.42 4.18
CA GLY A 425 -15.40 7.93 3.09
C GLY A 425 -13.90 8.13 3.31
N LEU A 426 -13.49 9.26 3.93
CA LEU A 426 -12.08 9.63 4.09
C LEU A 426 -11.51 9.34 5.49
N GLY A 427 -12.37 9.10 6.49
CA GLY A 427 -12.00 8.92 7.90
C GLY A 427 -11.91 10.25 8.66
N TYR A 428 -12.55 10.29 9.83
CA TYR A 428 -12.65 11.50 10.68
C TYR A 428 -11.30 12.00 11.20
N SER A 429 -10.36 11.11 11.44
CA SER A 429 -9.05 11.45 12.04
C SER A 429 -8.18 12.30 11.12
N ASN A 430 -8.33 12.16 9.81
CA ASN A 430 -7.45 12.77 8.80
C ASN A 430 -8.04 14.00 8.12
N LEU A 431 -9.23 14.43 8.56
CA LEU A 431 -9.99 15.50 7.92
C LEU A 431 -10.10 16.72 8.82
N LEU A 432 -9.82 17.89 8.27
CA LEU A 432 -10.11 19.20 8.87
C LEU A 432 -11.31 19.83 8.14
N TYR A 433 -12.38 20.06 8.85
CA TYR A 433 -13.55 20.76 8.35
C TYR A 433 -13.49 22.25 8.72
N ILE A 434 -13.76 23.13 7.77
CA ILE A 434 -13.83 24.58 7.92
C ILE A 434 -15.21 25.05 7.44
N GLU A 435 -15.99 25.61 8.35
CA GLU A 435 -17.27 26.20 8.03
C GLU A 435 -17.10 27.66 7.58
N GLY A 436 -17.65 27.98 6.41
CA GLY A 436 -17.56 29.32 5.81
C GLY A 436 -18.41 30.38 6.55
N ASP A 437 -19.37 29.96 7.36
CA ASP A 437 -20.21 30.87 8.13
C ASP A 437 -19.42 31.61 9.24
N GLY A 438 -18.28 31.05 9.68
CA GLY A 438 -17.33 31.77 10.55
C GLY A 438 -16.65 32.98 9.88
N ASP A 439 -16.84 33.16 8.59
CA ASP A 439 -16.32 34.31 7.84
C ASP A 439 -17.32 35.42 7.62
N HIS A 440 -18.54 35.36 8.24
CA HIS A 440 -19.46 36.49 8.26
C HIS A 440 -18.81 37.74 8.86
N ARG A 441 -19.20 38.91 8.37
CA ARG A 441 -18.70 40.21 8.89
C ARG A 441 -19.40 40.66 10.14
N TRP A 442 -20.66 40.31 10.31
CA TRP A 442 -21.52 40.81 11.35
C TRP A 442 -22.28 39.67 12.06
N GLU A 443 -22.57 39.87 13.33
CA GLU A 443 -23.45 39.03 14.12
C GLU A 443 -24.92 39.38 13.88
N ARG A 444 -25.83 38.47 14.20
CA ARG A 444 -27.26 38.69 14.08
C ARG A 444 -27.69 39.89 14.94
N GLY A 445 -28.54 40.79 14.39
CA GLY A 445 -28.96 42.03 15.04
C GLY A 445 -28.10 43.25 14.75
N ASN A 446 -27.02 43.12 14.03
CA ASN A 446 -26.29 44.25 13.50
C ASN A 446 -27.10 44.91 12.37
N ARG A 447 -27.10 46.25 12.26
CA ARG A 447 -27.84 47.02 11.25
C ARG A 447 -27.53 46.59 9.80
N PHE A 448 -26.29 46.19 9.51
CA PHE A 448 -25.88 45.75 8.19
C PHE A 448 -26.35 44.33 7.84
N TRP A 449 -26.84 43.55 8.82
CA TRP A 449 -27.45 42.25 8.58
C TRP A 449 -28.79 42.34 7.84
N GLU A 450 -29.48 43.49 7.98
CA GLU A 450 -30.70 43.77 7.23
C GLU A 450 -30.41 44.30 5.82
N GLU A 451 -29.30 45.06 5.66
CA GLU A 451 -28.89 45.62 4.37
C GLU A 451 -28.27 44.60 3.42
N TYR A 452 -27.44 43.69 3.95
CA TYR A 452 -26.76 42.69 3.17
C TYR A 452 -27.14 41.28 3.65
N THR A 453 -27.68 40.46 2.74
CA THR A 453 -27.96 39.06 3.10
C THR A 453 -26.64 38.30 3.27
N ALA A 454 -26.63 37.17 3.99
CA ALA A 454 -25.45 36.30 4.11
C ALA A 454 -24.98 35.76 2.75
N LEU A 455 -25.87 35.76 1.74
CA LEU A 455 -25.56 35.34 0.36
C LEU A 455 -24.79 36.39 -0.41
N ASN A 456 -24.73 37.64 0.09
CA ASN A 456 -23.97 38.70 -0.55
C ASN A 456 -22.47 38.59 -0.18
N PRO A 457 -21.54 38.52 -1.16
CA PRO A 457 -20.10 38.45 -0.87
C PRO A 457 -19.59 39.56 0.04
N LYS A 458 -20.21 40.77 0.01
CA LYS A 458 -19.85 41.90 0.86
C LYS A 458 -20.08 41.66 2.34
N ALA A 459 -20.98 40.73 2.68
CA ALA A 459 -21.29 40.33 4.05
C ALA A 459 -20.27 39.34 4.63
N ASN A 460 -19.21 39.00 3.88
CA ASN A 460 -18.27 37.93 4.23
C ASN A 460 -16.81 38.37 4.04
N TYR A 461 -15.89 37.87 4.88
CA TYR A 461 -14.44 38.08 4.79
C TYR A 461 -13.77 37.07 3.86
N LEU A 462 -14.19 37.00 2.59
CA LEU A 462 -13.79 35.94 1.65
C LEU A 462 -12.27 35.92 1.36
N TYR A 463 -11.57 37.07 1.39
CA TYR A 463 -10.12 37.12 1.24
C TYR A 463 -9.38 36.58 2.47
N ARG A 464 -9.92 36.77 3.68
CA ARG A 464 -9.41 36.10 4.90
C ARG A 464 -9.56 34.61 4.79
N GLN A 465 -10.73 34.15 4.33
CA GLN A 465 -10.99 32.71 4.08
C GLN A 465 -9.96 32.12 3.10
N ALA A 466 -9.70 32.80 1.99
CA ALA A 466 -8.69 32.36 1.01
C ALA A 466 -7.28 32.33 1.60
N LYS A 467 -6.92 33.29 2.44
CA LYS A 467 -5.63 33.33 3.14
C LYS A 467 -5.51 32.17 4.14
N ASP A 468 -6.52 31.96 4.97
CA ASP A 468 -6.52 30.86 5.95
C ASP A 468 -6.40 29.50 5.26
N LEU A 469 -7.09 29.29 4.12
CA LEU A 469 -6.95 28.08 3.32
C LEU A 469 -5.52 27.93 2.75
N SER A 470 -4.91 29.03 2.30
CA SER A 470 -3.53 29.04 1.81
C SER A 470 -2.53 28.67 2.91
N ASP A 471 -2.71 29.25 4.11
CA ASP A 471 -1.85 29.01 5.27
C ASP A 471 -1.96 27.54 5.71
N LEU A 472 -3.18 26.99 5.81
CA LEU A 472 -3.41 25.58 6.11
C LEU A 472 -2.81 24.66 5.04
N ARG A 473 -2.94 25.01 3.75
CA ARG A 473 -2.36 24.25 2.64
C ARG A 473 -0.82 24.24 2.69
N SER A 474 -0.21 25.28 3.24
CA SER A 474 1.24 25.34 3.47
C SER A 474 1.70 24.64 4.77
N GLY A 475 0.77 24.03 5.54
CA GLY A 475 1.06 23.38 6.82
C GLY A 475 1.06 24.31 8.03
N SER A 476 0.72 25.60 7.85
CA SER A 476 0.63 26.56 8.94
C SER A 476 -0.68 26.43 9.71
N ALA A 477 -0.66 26.68 11.02
CA ALA A 477 -1.88 26.73 11.82
C ALA A 477 -2.51 28.13 11.76
N VAL A 478 -3.83 28.19 11.73
CA VAL A 478 -4.60 29.45 11.70
C VAL A 478 -5.50 29.58 12.93
N ARG A 479 -5.93 30.81 13.24
CA ARG A 479 -6.92 31.09 14.28
C ARG A 479 -8.24 31.47 13.61
N ARG A 480 -9.30 30.68 13.87
CA ARG A 480 -10.63 30.91 13.31
C ARG A 480 -11.70 30.94 14.39
N VAL A 481 -12.81 31.59 14.07
CA VAL A 481 -14.05 31.58 14.83
C VAL A 481 -15.07 30.76 14.04
N ASP A 482 -16.01 30.12 14.75
CA ASP A 482 -17.18 29.51 14.17
C ASP A 482 -18.40 30.42 14.44
N TYR A 483 -19.42 30.31 13.62
CA TYR A 483 -20.69 31.06 13.83
C TYR A 483 -21.71 30.14 14.46
N ASP A 484 -22.16 30.52 15.68
CA ASP A 484 -23.21 29.78 16.36
C ASP A 484 -24.60 30.28 15.89
N HIS A 485 -25.26 29.44 15.11
CA HIS A 485 -26.59 29.73 14.56
C HIS A 485 -27.70 29.86 15.63
N SER A 486 -27.53 29.27 16.82
CA SER A 486 -28.49 29.33 17.90
C SER A 486 -28.50 30.73 18.56
N THR A 487 -27.31 31.23 18.86
CA THR A 487 -27.13 32.55 19.49
C THR A 487 -27.00 33.69 18.47
N GLY A 488 -26.62 33.40 17.24
CA GLY A 488 -26.34 34.39 16.21
C GLY A 488 -25.02 35.16 16.43
N LYS A 489 -24.08 34.57 17.18
CA LYS A 489 -22.79 35.18 17.57
C LYS A 489 -21.62 34.33 17.14
N PHE A 490 -20.41 34.93 17.10
CA PHE A 490 -19.19 34.21 16.88
C PHE A 490 -18.70 33.50 18.16
N THR A 491 -18.12 32.33 17.99
CA THR A 491 -17.41 31.62 19.06
C THR A 491 -16.07 32.27 19.40
N SER A 492 -15.44 31.90 20.53
CA SER A 492 -14.07 32.28 20.81
C SER A 492 -13.10 31.72 19.74
N PRO A 493 -12.05 32.48 19.38
CA PRO A 493 -11.06 32.02 18.38
C PRO A 493 -10.35 30.72 18.81
N LYS A 494 -10.39 29.70 17.97
CA LYS A 494 -9.69 28.43 18.16
C LYS A 494 -8.51 28.34 17.19
N ARG A 495 -7.39 27.75 17.65
CA ARG A 495 -6.26 27.40 16.78
C ARG A 495 -6.54 26.08 16.13
N ILE A 496 -6.51 26.05 14.79
CA ILE A 496 -6.69 24.84 13.99
C ILE A 496 -5.42 24.61 13.17
N SER A 497 -5.03 23.33 13.02
CA SER A 497 -3.89 22.90 12.25
C SER A 497 -4.32 22.06 11.07
N SER A 498 -3.55 22.06 10.01
CA SER A 498 -3.79 21.28 8.81
C SER A 498 -3.82 19.77 9.10
N LYS A 499 -4.61 19.05 8.31
CA LYS A 499 -4.65 17.59 8.25
C LYS A 499 -4.49 17.14 6.79
N ASP A 500 -4.48 15.84 6.50
CA ASP A 500 -4.31 15.31 5.16
C ASP A 500 -5.37 15.82 4.18
N TYR A 501 -6.60 16.00 4.67
CA TYR A 501 -7.71 16.60 3.95
C TYR A 501 -8.19 17.87 4.64
N VAL A 502 -8.42 18.91 3.84
CA VAL A 502 -9.01 20.17 4.32
C VAL A 502 -10.27 20.45 3.50
N ILE A 503 -11.41 20.48 4.16
CA ILE A 503 -12.70 20.80 3.53
C ILE A 503 -13.07 22.24 3.88
N LEU A 504 -13.26 23.06 2.87
CA LEU A 504 -13.90 24.37 2.99
C LEU A 504 -15.34 24.25 2.51
N CYS A 505 -16.31 24.37 3.41
CA CYS A 505 -17.73 24.33 3.07
C CYS A 505 -18.42 25.65 3.40
N GLY A 506 -19.20 26.18 2.46
CA GLY A 506 -19.96 27.39 2.69
C GLY A 506 -20.66 27.91 1.45
N LEU A 507 -21.39 29.04 1.64
CA LEU A 507 -22.12 29.67 0.55
C LEU A 507 -21.20 30.17 -0.58
N HIS A 508 -19.98 30.59 -0.25
CA HIS A 508 -19.04 31.24 -1.16
C HIS A 508 -17.74 30.42 -1.37
N ALA A 509 -17.73 29.14 -1.05
CA ALA A 509 -16.52 28.32 -1.11
C ALA A 509 -15.86 28.29 -2.52
N LEU A 510 -16.66 28.45 -3.59
CA LEU A 510 -16.15 28.51 -4.96
C LEU A 510 -16.25 29.91 -5.59
N TYR A 511 -16.63 30.96 -4.83
CA TYR A 511 -16.87 32.29 -5.37
C TYR A 511 -15.60 32.98 -5.83
N LEU A 512 -14.55 33.07 -4.98
CA LEU A 512 -13.31 33.76 -5.32
C LEU A 512 -12.39 32.92 -6.21
N PRO A 513 -11.81 33.52 -7.30
CA PRO A 513 -10.79 32.83 -8.11
C PRO A 513 -9.57 32.38 -7.29
N GLN A 514 -9.16 33.17 -6.28
CA GLN A 514 -8.07 32.83 -5.38
C GLN A 514 -8.34 31.54 -4.61
N THR A 515 -9.52 31.43 -4.02
CA THR A 515 -9.94 30.21 -3.31
C THR A 515 -9.98 29.00 -4.26
N ARG A 516 -10.60 29.17 -5.46
CA ARG A 516 -10.66 28.08 -6.46
C ARG A 516 -9.30 27.53 -6.87
N LYS A 517 -8.26 28.38 -6.95
CA LYS A 517 -6.89 27.94 -7.28
C LYS A 517 -6.24 27.11 -6.18
N LEU A 518 -6.71 27.23 -4.95
CA LEU A 518 -6.21 26.46 -3.81
C LEU A 518 -6.93 25.13 -3.64
N LEU A 519 -8.10 24.94 -4.28
CA LEU A 519 -8.90 23.74 -4.18
C LEU A 519 -8.49 22.69 -5.23
N ASP A 520 -8.28 21.47 -4.76
CA ASP A 520 -7.98 20.31 -5.61
C ASP A 520 -9.24 19.68 -6.19
N LEU A 521 -10.32 19.68 -5.41
CA LEU A 521 -11.66 19.21 -5.82
C LEU A 521 -12.70 20.24 -5.44
N LYS A 522 -13.52 20.60 -6.41
CA LYS A 522 -14.58 21.59 -6.28
C LYS A 522 -15.93 20.91 -6.46
N ILE A 523 -16.75 20.95 -5.42
CA ILE A 523 -18.07 20.30 -5.38
C ILE A 523 -19.14 21.36 -5.22
N TYR A 524 -20.19 21.27 -6.03
CA TYR A 524 -21.37 22.10 -5.89
C TYR A 524 -22.58 21.24 -5.49
N MET A 525 -23.18 21.57 -4.35
CA MET A 525 -24.39 20.92 -3.88
C MET A 525 -25.59 21.64 -4.45
N ASP A 526 -26.36 20.93 -5.25
CA ASP A 526 -27.59 21.37 -5.89
C ASP A 526 -28.77 20.58 -5.31
N ALA A 527 -29.93 21.16 -5.31
CA ALA A 527 -31.17 20.46 -4.98
C ALA A 527 -32.30 21.04 -5.82
N ASP A 528 -33.26 20.20 -6.17
CA ASP A 528 -34.49 20.71 -6.74
C ASP A 528 -35.11 21.78 -5.85
N GLU A 529 -35.64 22.85 -6.44
CA GLU A 529 -36.10 24.01 -5.66
C GLU A 529 -37.24 23.65 -4.68
N THR A 530 -38.14 22.76 -5.08
CA THR A 530 -39.22 22.28 -4.20
C THR A 530 -38.68 21.51 -2.99
N LEU A 531 -37.70 20.60 -3.25
CA LEU A 531 -37.05 19.82 -2.21
C LEU A 531 -36.20 20.71 -1.28
N ARG A 532 -35.47 21.68 -1.84
CA ARG A 532 -34.63 22.62 -1.09
C ARG A 532 -35.50 23.48 -0.13
N ARG A 533 -36.63 23.98 -0.64
CA ARG A 533 -37.60 24.75 0.17
C ARG A 533 -38.19 23.89 1.26
N TYR A 534 -38.61 22.66 0.95
CA TYR A 534 -39.12 21.71 1.93
C TYR A 534 -38.12 21.47 3.07
N TRP A 535 -36.86 21.12 2.75
CA TRP A 535 -35.83 20.91 3.76
C TRP A 535 -35.53 22.15 4.59
N LYS A 536 -35.49 23.31 3.97
CA LYS A 536 -35.25 24.56 4.68
C LYS A 536 -36.41 24.93 5.61
N ILE A 537 -37.64 24.73 5.18
CA ILE A 537 -38.83 24.93 6.03
C ILE A 537 -38.78 23.98 7.22
N GLN A 538 -38.62 22.69 6.98
CA GLN A 538 -38.53 21.69 8.05
C GLN A 538 -37.40 22.01 9.04
N ARG A 539 -36.22 22.34 8.59
CA ARG A 539 -35.10 22.69 9.46
C ARG A 539 -35.34 23.95 10.28
N ASP A 540 -35.79 25.03 9.63
CA ASP A 540 -35.88 26.34 10.28
C ASP A 540 -37.10 26.44 11.19
N THR A 541 -38.15 25.65 10.92
CA THR A 541 -39.30 25.53 11.84
C THR A 541 -38.98 24.65 13.05
N THR A 542 -38.40 23.46 12.85
CA THR A 542 -38.15 22.51 13.94
C THR A 542 -36.96 22.89 14.82
N LYS A 543 -35.82 23.30 14.20
CA LYS A 543 -34.57 23.58 14.93
C LYS A 543 -34.40 25.04 15.35
N ARG A 544 -35.06 26.00 14.65
CA ARG A 544 -34.85 27.44 14.86
C ARG A 544 -36.12 28.19 15.32
N GLY A 545 -37.27 27.52 15.36
CA GLY A 545 -38.52 28.07 15.86
C GLY A 545 -39.17 29.16 15.00
N HIS A 546 -38.81 29.26 13.71
CA HIS A 546 -39.41 30.23 12.78
C HIS A 546 -40.75 29.72 12.26
N SER A 547 -41.69 30.64 11.91
CA SER A 547 -42.91 30.26 11.20
C SER A 547 -42.61 29.89 9.74
N LYS A 548 -43.46 29.05 9.14
CA LYS A 548 -43.33 28.64 7.74
C LYS A 548 -43.35 29.85 6.79
N GLU A 549 -44.25 30.81 7.06
CA GLU A 549 -44.38 32.05 6.27
C GLU A 549 -43.11 32.91 6.34
N ALA A 550 -42.54 33.05 7.54
CA ALA A 550 -41.30 33.80 7.73
C ALA A 550 -40.14 33.17 6.99
N VAL A 551 -40.08 31.82 6.96
CA VAL A 551 -39.02 31.10 6.20
C VAL A 551 -39.18 31.31 4.70
N LEU A 552 -40.42 31.20 4.17
CA LEU A 552 -40.68 31.43 2.74
C LEU A 552 -40.37 32.88 2.35
N LYS A 553 -40.81 33.87 3.11
CA LYS A 553 -40.47 35.27 2.89
C LYS A 553 -38.97 35.50 2.84
N SER A 554 -38.22 34.88 3.79
CA SER A 554 -36.76 34.97 3.82
C SER A 554 -36.09 34.29 2.60
N ILE A 555 -36.71 33.24 2.02
CA ILE A 555 -36.20 32.61 0.78
C ILE A 555 -36.36 33.57 -0.39
N GLU A 556 -37.53 34.17 -0.55
CA GLU A 556 -37.82 35.09 -1.67
C GLU A 556 -36.95 36.36 -1.59
N GLU A 557 -36.80 36.96 -0.42
CA GLU A 557 -35.95 38.14 -0.21
C GLU A 557 -34.48 37.90 -0.55
N ARG A 558 -33.99 36.64 -0.38
CA ARG A 558 -32.60 36.26 -0.64
C ARG A 558 -32.38 35.71 -2.05
N MET A 559 -33.44 35.43 -2.79
CA MET A 559 -33.36 34.82 -4.13
C MET A 559 -32.53 35.63 -5.11
N PRO A 560 -32.63 36.99 -5.18
CA PRO A 560 -31.77 37.77 -6.08
C PRO A 560 -30.28 37.61 -5.83
N ASP A 561 -29.86 37.54 -4.55
CA ASP A 561 -28.46 37.32 -4.18
C ASP A 561 -28.04 35.88 -4.46
N ALA A 562 -28.92 34.89 -4.26
CA ALA A 562 -28.65 33.49 -4.62
C ALA A 562 -28.35 33.33 -6.11
N GLN A 563 -29.25 33.90 -6.96
CA GLN A 563 -29.10 33.87 -8.42
C GLN A 563 -27.82 34.57 -8.91
N LYS A 564 -27.45 35.68 -8.26
CA LYS A 564 -26.32 36.50 -8.64
C LYS A 564 -24.97 35.92 -8.16
N PHE A 565 -24.89 35.37 -6.95
CA PHE A 565 -23.61 35.07 -6.30
C PHE A 565 -23.42 33.58 -5.97
N ILE A 566 -24.49 32.80 -5.78
CA ILE A 566 -24.40 31.42 -5.35
C ILE A 566 -24.50 30.46 -6.53
N TYR A 567 -25.57 30.57 -7.33
CA TYR A 567 -25.82 29.64 -8.44
C TYR A 567 -24.73 29.64 -9.52
N PRO A 568 -24.07 30.77 -9.90
CA PRO A 568 -22.99 30.76 -10.88
C PRO A 568 -21.75 29.98 -10.46
N GLN A 569 -21.59 29.68 -9.16
CA GLN A 569 -20.48 28.87 -8.68
C GLN A 569 -20.51 27.43 -9.20
N LYS A 570 -21.68 26.95 -9.60
CA LYS A 570 -21.89 25.67 -10.26
C LYS A 570 -21.01 25.48 -11.49
N ASN A 571 -20.73 26.55 -12.24
CA ASN A 571 -19.90 26.53 -13.44
C ASN A 571 -18.42 26.25 -13.18
N TYR A 572 -17.99 26.29 -11.89
CA TYR A 572 -16.61 26.03 -11.50
C TYR A 572 -16.42 24.68 -10.81
N ALA A 573 -17.50 23.91 -10.65
CA ALA A 573 -17.47 22.63 -9.96
C ALA A 573 -16.89 21.51 -10.83
N ASP A 574 -16.08 20.64 -10.21
CA ASP A 574 -15.62 19.39 -10.80
C ASP A 574 -16.67 18.29 -10.65
N LEU A 575 -17.50 18.39 -9.58
CA LEU A 575 -18.63 17.52 -9.27
C LEU A 575 -19.84 18.37 -8.88
N ILE A 576 -20.97 18.14 -9.52
CA ILE A 576 -22.25 18.67 -9.07
C ILE A 576 -23.09 17.49 -8.56
N VAL A 577 -23.55 17.61 -7.31
CA VAL A 577 -24.42 16.63 -6.67
C VAL A 577 -25.81 17.26 -6.61
N LYS A 578 -26.76 16.75 -7.40
CA LYS A 578 -28.14 17.22 -7.42
C LYS A 578 -29.06 16.23 -6.74
N TYR A 579 -29.67 16.66 -5.63
CA TYR A 579 -30.72 15.91 -4.96
C TYR A 579 -32.10 16.32 -5.49
N TYR A 580 -32.98 15.37 -5.72
CA TYR A 580 -34.36 15.61 -6.11
C TYR A 580 -35.28 14.48 -5.65
N ASP A 581 -36.58 14.79 -5.53
CA ASP A 581 -37.64 13.80 -5.34
C ASP A 581 -38.64 13.97 -6.48
N LYS A 582 -38.85 12.89 -7.26
CA LYS A 582 -39.76 12.93 -8.44
C LYS A 582 -41.23 13.18 -8.09
N ASN A 583 -41.61 12.88 -6.85
CA ASN A 583 -43.00 12.90 -6.38
C ASN A 583 -43.31 14.13 -5.54
N LEU A 584 -42.30 14.87 -5.08
CA LEU A 584 -42.50 16.07 -4.27
C LEU A 584 -42.84 17.28 -5.13
N THR A 585 -44.13 17.62 -5.25
CA THR A 585 -44.61 18.73 -6.07
C THR A 585 -44.90 20.01 -5.25
N ASP A 586 -45.08 19.89 -3.92
CA ASP A 586 -45.35 21.01 -3.03
C ASP A 586 -44.42 20.98 -1.81
N CYS A 587 -43.72 22.09 -1.56
CA CYS A 587 -42.80 22.24 -0.43
C CYS A 587 -43.52 22.46 0.94
N MET A 588 -44.83 22.65 0.94
CA MET A 588 -45.64 22.90 2.14
C MET A 588 -46.26 21.65 2.77
N VAL A 589 -46.09 20.50 2.12
CA VAL A 589 -46.62 19.22 2.60
C VAL A 589 -46.04 18.88 3.98
N GLU A 590 -46.87 18.43 4.90
CA GLU A 590 -46.47 18.02 6.26
C GLU A 590 -46.20 16.52 6.30
N ASN A 591 -45.17 16.12 7.05
CA ASN A 591 -44.78 14.71 7.29
C ASN A 591 -44.60 13.87 6.02
N TYR A 592 -44.08 14.49 4.98
CA TYR A 592 -43.78 13.79 3.72
C TYR A 592 -42.52 12.93 3.87
N ASP A 593 -42.63 11.69 3.46
CA ASP A 593 -41.51 10.75 3.38
C ASP A 593 -40.73 11.00 2.08
N VAL A 594 -39.61 11.69 2.19
CA VAL A 594 -38.80 12.15 1.05
C VAL A 594 -38.03 10.99 0.43
N LYS A 595 -38.33 10.66 -0.82
CA LYS A 595 -37.59 9.66 -1.62
C LYS A 595 -36.50 10.32 -2.45
N ILE A 596 -35.28 10.32 -1.91
CA ILE A 596 -34.16 11.06 -2.51
C ILE A 596 -33.53 10.29 -3.66
N SER A 597 -33.63 10.85 -4.86
CA SER A 597 -32.81 10.49 -6.03
C SER A 597 -31.60 11.42 -6.13
N VAL A 598 -30.50 10.90 -6.68
CA VAL A 598 -29.25 11.65 -6.82
C VAL A 598 -28.80 11.64 -8.27
N ARG A 599 -28.51 12.83 -8.80
CA ARG A 599 -27.82 12.99 -10.08
C ARG A 599 -26.45 13.60 -9.86
N LEU A 600 -25.41 12.89 -10.29
CA LEU A 600 -24.04 13.35 -10.28
C LEU A 600 -23.67 13.85 -11.67
N MET A 601 -23.09 15.04 -11.79
CA MET A 601 -22.51 15.54 -13.01
C MET A 601 -21.03 15.80 -12.79
N LEU A 602 -20.18 15.24 -13.65
CA LEU A 602 -18.72 15.32 -13.56
C LEU A 602 -18.07 15.34 -14.93
N SER A 603 -16.78 15.69 -15.01
CA SER A 603 -16.04 15.75 -16.28
C SER A 603 -16.04 14.40 -17.01
N ALA A 604 -16.25 14.41 -18.31
CA ALA A 604 -16.15 13.22 -19.18
C ALA A 604 -14.72 12.65 -19.27
N ALA A 605 -13.70 13.38 -18.80
CA ALA A 605 -12.32 12.89 -18.73
C ALA A 605 -12.10 11.83 -17.63
N VAL A 606 -13.03 11.69 -16.68
CA VAL A 606 -12.97 10.69 -15.62
C VAL A 606 -13.59 9.40 -16.12
N ASP A 607 -12.85 8.30 -16.17
CA ASP A 607 -13.39 6.98 -16.53
C ASP A 607 -14.21 6.40 -15.38
N ILE A 608 -15.52 6.49 -15.47
CA ILE A 608 -16.48 5.94 -14.49
C ILE A 608 -17.13 4.63 -14.95
N GLU A 609 -16.92 4.21 -16.18
CA GLU A 609 -17.55 2.99 -16.71
C GLU A 609 -17.27 1.74 -15.88
N PRO A 610 -16.04 1.49 -15.37
CA PRO A 610 -15.78 0.34 -14.50
C PRO A 610 -16.66 0.34 -13.25
N LEU A 611 -16.85 1.51 -12.61
CA LEU A 611 -17.69 1.64 -11.42
C LEU A 611 -19.18 1.44 -11.76
N VAL A 612 -19.66 2.04 -12.83
CA VAL A 612 -21.04 1.87 -13.30
C VAL A 612 -21.34 0.39 -13.61
N ASN A 613 -20.41 -0.30 -14.26
CA ASN A 613 -20.56 -1.73 -14.58
C ASN A 613 -20.53 -2.62 -13.32
N GLU A 614 -19.72 -2.29 -12.33
CA GLU A 614 -19.74 -3.00 -11.04
C GLU A 614 -21.09 -2.80 -10.32
N LEU A 615 -21.58 -1.57 -10.22
CA LEU A 615 -22.88 -1.28 -9.60
C LEU A 615 -24.03 -2.03 -10.29
N ARG A 616 -24.04 -2.04 -11.63
CA ARG A 616 -25.01 -2.82 -12.42
C ARG A 616 -24.89 -4.32 -12.17
N GLY A 617 -23.68 -4.83 -11.95
CA GLY A 617 -23.42 -6.23 -11.58
C GLY A 617 -24.07 -6.65 -10.26
N TYR A 618 -24.28 -5.69 -9.34
CA TYR A 618 -25.00 -5.88 -8.09
C TYR A 618 -26.51 -5.59 -8.19
N GLY A 619 -27.04 -5.39 -9.42
CA GLY A 619 -28.48 -5.18 -9.64
C GLY A 619 -28.94 -3.75 -9.46
N ILE A 620 -28.03 -2.77 -9.34
CA ILE A 620 -28.39 -1.36 -9.23
C ILE A 620 -28.63 -0.79 -10.63
N THR A 621 -29.79 -0.19 -10.84
CA THR A 621 -30.10 0.55 -12.07
C THR A 621 -29.37 1.89 -12.01
N VAL A 622 -28.38 2.04 -12.87
CA VAL A 622 -27.60 3.27 -13.02
C VAL A 622 -27.89 3.83 -14.43
N GLU A 623 -28.57 4.98 -14.48
CA GLU A 623 -28.68 5.75 -15.73
C GLU A 623 -27.35 6.50 -15.93
N TYR A 624 -26.75 6.34 -17.10
CA TYR A 624 -25.47 6.95 -17.44
C TYR A 624 -25.52 7.50 -18.85
N ASP A 625 -25.20 8.79 -19.00
CA ASP A 625 -25.22 9.51 -20.26
C ASP A 625 -24.20 10.65 -20.27
N TYR A 626 -23.93 11.20 -21.45
CA TYR A 626 -23.07 12.36 -21.65
C TYR A 626 -23.87 13.63 -21.90
N SER A 627 -23.26 14.81 -21.62
CA SER A 627 -23.77 16.08 -22.10
C SER A 627 -23.66 16.18 -23.62
N GLU A 628 -24.50 17.02 -24.26
CA GLU A 628 -24.49 17.20 -25.71
C GLU A 628 -23.11 17.62 -26.26
N ASP A 629 -22.35 18.39 -25.50
CA ASP A 629 -21.02 18.85 -25.88
C ASP A 629 -19.89 17.84 -25.50
N LEU A 630 -20.23 16.67 -24.94
CA LEU A 630 -19.34 15.61 -24.50
C LEU A 630 -18.28 16.05 -23.47
N LYS A 631 -18.46 17.20 -22.81
CA LYS A 631 -17.52 17.67 -21.77
C LYS A 631 -17.83 17.08 -20.40
N ASN A 632 -19.11 16.79 -20.15
CA ASN A 632 -19.57 16.25 -18.89
C ASN A 632 -20.31 14.93 -19.12
N GLN A 633 -20.44 14.18 -18.04
CA GLN A 633 -21.22 12.95 -17.98
C GLN A 633 -22.13 12.98 -16.75
N TYR A 634 -23.25 12.31 -16.87
CA TYR A 634 -24.29 12.27 -15.85
C TYR A 634 -24.49 10.84 -15.35
N VAL A 635 -24.57 10.69 -14.06
CA VAL A 635 -24.96 9.44 -13.39
C VAL A 635 -26.19 9.72 -12.56
N THR A 636 -27.27 9.00 -12.79
CA THR A 636 -28.50 9.10 -12.02
C THR A 636 -28.74 7.80 -11.24
N LEU A 637 -28.96 7.95 -9.94
CA LEU A 637 -29.33 6.89 -9.01
C LEU A 637 -30.70 7.23 -8.44
N ASP A 638 -31.72 6.46 -8.82
CA ASP A 638 -33.08 6.67 -8.32
C ASP A 638 -33.25 6.22 -6.87
N ALA A 639 -34.25 6.78 -6.18
CA ALA A 639 -34.54 6.54 -4.77
C ALA A 639 -34.67 5.05 -4.43
N ASP A 640 -35.38 4.28 -5.26
CA ASP A 640 -35.59 2.85 -5.03
C ASP A 640 -34.28 2.05 -5.07
N ASN A 641 -33.31 2.48 -5.92
CA ASN A 641 -31.98 1.89 -5.98
C ASN A 641 -31.03 2.36 -4.89
N MET A 642 -31.36 3.47 -4.20
CA MET A 642 -30.48 4.05 -3.18
C MET A 642 -30.58 3.31 -1.84
N GLU A 643 -31.74 2.76 -1.47
CA GLU A 643 -32.03 2.27 -0.12
C GLU A 643 -31.98 0.74 0.00
N GLU A 644 -32.41 -0.02 -1.02
CA GLU A 644 -32.69 -1.47 -0.90
C GLU A 644 -31.48 -2.40 -0.98
N ILE A 645 -30.37 -2.01 -1.64
CA ILE A 645 -29.27 -2.93 -1.94
C ILE A 645 -28.04 -2.57 -1.13
N SER A 646 -27.68 -3.42 -0.15
CA SER A 646 -26.41 -3.34 0.55
C SER A 646 -25.26 -3.75 -0.36
N LEU A 647 -24.22 -2.94 -0.45
CA LEU A 647 -23.04 -3.17 -1.29
C LEU A 647 -21.80 -3.48 -0.45
N PRO A 648 -20.93 -4.39 -0.90
CA PRO A 648 -19.59 -4.54 -0.34
C PRO A 648 -18.68 -3.41 -0.83
N ILE A 649 -18.86 -2.20 -0.25
CA ILE A 649 -18.25 -0.94 -0.73
C ILE A 649 -16.73 -1.04 -0.79
N GLU A 650 -16.11 -1.65 0.21
CA GLU A 650 -14.65 -1.82 0.25
C GLU A 650 -14.16 -2.73 -0.90
N GLU A 651 -14.84 -3.83 -1.17
CA GLU A 651 -14.45 -4.75 -2.25
C GLU A 651 -14.62 -4.12 -3.64
N ILE A 652 -15.68 -3.34 -3.84
CA ILE A 652 -15.92 -2.59 -5.09
C ILE A 652 -14.86 -1.51 -5.25
N ALA A 653 -14.62 -0.72 -4.21
CA ALA A 653 -13.62 0.33 -4.21
C ALA A 653 -12.21 -0.22 -4.53
N GLU A 654 -11.82 -1.35 -3.94
CA GLU A 654 -10.53 -2.01 -4.22
C GLU A 654 -10.37 -2.45 -5.68
N ARG A 655 -11.48 -2.86 -6.34
CA ARG A 655 -11.44 -3.30 -7.74
C ARG A 655 -11.39 -2.17 -8.73
N VAL A 656 -12.04 -1.05 -8.43
CA VAL A 656 -12.32 0.01 -9.41
C VAL A 656 -11.48 1.26 -9.16
N ILE A 657 -11.14 1.58 -7.89
CA ILE A 657 -10.49 2.84 -7.55
C ILE A 657 -8.97 2.64 -7.44
N PRO A 658 -8.18 3.23 -8.36
CA PRO A 658 -6.73 3.16 -8.28
C PRO A 658 -6.21 3.82 -7.00
N GLN A 659 -5.24 3.20 -6.35
CA GLN A 659 -4.56 3.74 -5.17
C GLN A 659 -5.52 4.07 -3.99
N LEU A 660 -6.57 3.28 -3.81
CA LEU A 660 -7.53 3.47 -2.73
C LEU A 660 -6.86 3.59 -1.35
N GLU A 661 -5.80 2.80 -1.12
CA GLU A 661 -5.04 2.81 0.13
C GLU A 661 -4.36 4.14 0.46
N GLU A 662 -4.15 4.99 -0.54
CA GLU A 662 -3.59 6.33 -0.36
C GLU A 662 -4.66 7.37 -0.01
N ILE A 663 -5.92 7.07 -0.33
CA ILE A 663 -7.04 7.98 -0.13
C ILE A 663 -7.68 7.72 1.23
N THR A 664 -7.86 6.45 1.60
CA THR A 664 -8.50 6.03 2.84
C THR A 664 -7.49 5.37 3.76
N CYS A 665 -7.18 5.98 4.89
CA CYS A 665 -6.28 5.42 5.91
C CYS A 665 -6.97 4.42 6.84
N GLU A 666 -8.30 4.37 6.85
CA GLU A 666 -9.13 3.47 7.65
C GLU A 666 -9.94 2.57 6.71
N ASN A 667 -10.31 1.38 7.17
CA ASN A 667 -11.25 0.54 6.45
C ASN A 667 -12.52 1.35 6.22
N LEU A 668 -13.06 1.35 5.00
CA LEU A 668 -14.34 1.97 4.69
C LEU A 668 -15.36 1.39 5.66
N ASN A 669 -15.85 2.23 6.56
CA ASN A 669 -16.56 1.85 7.78
C ASN A 669 -17.73 0.90 7.49
N SER A 670 -17.85 -0.14 8.33
CA SER A 670 -19.02 -1.03 8.38
C SER A 670 -20.36 -0.31 8.64
N ASP A 671 -20.33 0.96 9.05
CA ASP A 671 -21.49 1.78 9.41
C ASP A 671 -21.99 2.67 8.24
N VAL A 672 -21.46 2.48 7.03
CA VAL A 672 -21.91 3.19 5.84
C VAL A 672 -23.20 2.54 5.33
N ASN A 673 -24.32 3.29 5.35
CA ASN A 673 -25.56 2.81 4.78
C ASN A 673 -25.47 2.67 3.24
N ALA A 674 -26.37 1.91 2.65
CA ALA A 674 -26.37 1.60 1.21
C ALA A 674 -26.38 2.84 0.31
N LYS A 675 -27.04 3.91 0.73
CA LYS A 675 -27.14 5.20 0.02
C LYS A 675 -25.82 5.96 0.03
N ASP A 676 -25.23 6.17 1.20
CA ASP A 676 -24.00 6.91 1.37
C ASP A 676 -22.85 6.20 0.65
N GLY A 677 -22.82 4.88 0.71
CA GLY A 677 -21.78 4.05 0.07
C GLY A 677 -21.67 4.25 -1.43
N LYS A 678 -22.80 4.40 -2.13
CA LYS A 678 -22.79 4.65 -3.58
C LYS A 678 -22.17 6.00 -3.91
N ILE A 679 -22.49 7.03 -3.14
CA ILE A 679 -21.93 8.39 -3.31
C ILE A 679 -20.43 8.38 -2.97
N ILE A 680 -20.04 7.68 -1.90
CA ILE A 680 -18.63 7.52 -1.48
C ILE A 680 -17.79 6.92 -2.59
N LEU A 681 -18.26 5.89 -3.30
CA LEU A 681 -17.52 5.27 -4.40
C LEU A 681 -17.20 6.26 -5.51
N PHE A 682 -18.16 7.08 -5.95
CA PHE A 682 -17.92 8.13 -6.96
C PHE A 682 -16.97 9.21 -6.43
N LEU A 683 -17.13 9.63 -5.18
CA LEU A 683 -16.26 10.62 -4.55
C LEU A 683 -14.80 10.13 -4.48
N LEU A 684 -14.57 8.92 -4.02
CA LEU A 684 -13.24 8.33 -3.91
C LEU A 684 -12.59 8.15 -5.28
N LEU A 685 -13.36 7.75 -6.31
CA LEU A 685 -12.88 7.66 -7.68
C LEU A 685 -12.43 9.04 -8.19
N LEU A 686 -13.21 10.10 -7.94
CA LEU A 686 -12.84 11.47 -8.31
C LEU A 686 -11.58 11.94 -7.59
N ILE A 687 -11.48 11.72 -6.29
CA ILE A 687 -10.27 12.05 -5.51
C ILE A 687 -9.06 11.34 -6.08
N SER A 688 -9.17 10.04 -6.38
CA SER A 688 -8.10 9.25 -7.00
C SER A 688 -7.65 9.89 -8.32
N ASN A 689 -8.59 10.22 -9.20
CA ASN A 689 -8.29 10.85 -10.50
C ASN A 689 -7.62 12.22 -10.34
N LYS A 690 -8.13 13.07 -9.45
CA LYS A 690 -7.52 14.39 -9.17
C LYS A 690 -6.12 14.27 -8.57
N MET A 691 -5.87 13.28 -7.72
CA MET A 691 -4.53 13.00 -7.21
C MET A 691 -3.56 12.53 -8.31
N GLN A 692 -4.07 11.85 -9.34
CA GLN A 692 -3.27 11.43 -10.50
C GLN A 692 -3.08 12.53 -11.54
N GLY A 693 -3.70 13.70 -11.35
CA GLY A 693 -3.60 14.84 -12.25
C GLY A 693 -4.56 14.77 -13.46
N VAL A 694 -5.62 13.99 -13.37
CA VAL A 694 -6.74 14.03 -14.33
C VAL A 694 -7.54 15.32 -14.09
N PRO A 695 -7.83 16.10 -15.14
CA PRO A 695 -8.47 17.42 -15.00
C PRO A 695 -9.85 17.39 -14.35
#